data_0225df9d4163cdd9f72c8252fc554d19
#
_entry.id   0225df9d4163cdd9f72c8252fc554d19
#
_cell.length_a   1.000
_cell.length_b   1.000
_cell.length_c   1.000
_cell.angle_alpha   90.00
_cell.angle_beta   90.00
_cell.angle_gamma   90.00
#
_symmetry.space_group_name_H-M   'P 1'
#
loop_
_entity.id
_entity.type
_entity.pdbx_description
1 polymer ?
#
loop_
_entity_poly.entity_id
_entity_poly.type
_entity_poly.pdbx_seq_one_letter_code
_entity_poly.pdbx_strand_id
1 'polypeptide(L)'
;MNETLERIKYLRKTLTYHAKRYYVYDDPEISDFEYDKLYAELLRLEEENPEFFDPASPTNRVGGKPLDKFEKVTHAVPMNSLSDVFSFEEIEAFIERVSQTVKSPAFSVEPKIDGLSVALTYERGVLTNAATRGDGTVGEDVTQNIRTINSVPLSIDEPLDICLRGEVYMPRSVFYALNEERERSGQPLLANPRNAAAGSLRQLDPKIAAERKLDIFIFNLQSGDTGERYSSHTKTLDAIGALGFSVLKDRILARSYDEIIAHIEHLGKMRDSLPYDIDGVVIKIDDLDDRVRIGEGTNTPKWAVAYKFPPEEKQTILRDISIAVGRTGVLTPTAILDPVRLAGTSVSRASLHNLDFIRERGIMLGDTVTVRKAGDIIPEVLCAHPDKRDGSEKEFFMPVVCPSCQEPVFRDENDGAAIRCVNSSCPAQLSRSIEHFASKGAMNIEGLGPQIVNALLESKLISNCADLYTLTADQISSIDRMGQKSANNLINSINNSKSAGLERLIYALGIRNIGEVAASALAKRYKTLDALMRATREELCEIEDFGEITADSVISFFSHTPNVELCHRLADLGLLTESTFVQSDSSFEGLVFVLTGTLPSMSRSQASAMIKDRGGKTVGSVSSKTDYVLAGDDAGSKLVKAQSLGIKIIDEAEFLRMCGN
;
A
#
# COMPACT_ATOMS: atom_id res chain seq x y z
N MET A 1 -18.00 -26.15 -40.84
CA MET A 1 -17.45 -24.86 -40.33
C MET A 1 -18.45 -24.08 -39.47
N ASN A 2 -19.69 -23.88 -39.91
CA ASN A 2 -20.68 -23.14 -39.11
C ASN A 2 -21.15 -23.96 -37.86
N GLU A 3 -21.34 -25.26 -38.02
CA GLU A 3 -21.82 -26.16 -36.97
C GLU A 3 -20.79 -26.32 -35.82
N THR A 4 -19.50 -26.41 -36.15
CA THR A 4 -18.40 -26.46 -35.15
C THR A 4 -18.31 -25.16 -34.38
N LEU A 5 -18.38 -24.01 -35.04
CA LEU A 5 -18.36 -22.70 -34.37
C LEU A 5 -19.56 -22.54 -33.43
N GLU A 6 -20.76 -22.94 -33.82
CA GLU A 6 -21.94 -22.88 -32.94
C GLU A 6 -21.81 -23.83 -31.77
N ARG A 7 -21.19 -25.01 -31.94
CA ARG A 7 -20.91 -25.93 -30.81
C ARG A 7 -19.91 -25.34 -29.85
N ILE A 8 -18.82 -24.72 -30.34
CA ILE A 8 -17.83 -24.02 -29.50
C ILE A 8 -18.49 -22.89 -28.68
N LYS A 9 -19.30 -22.04 -29.32
CA LYS A 9 -20.04 -20.98 -28.65
C LYS A 9 -20.99 -21.52 -27.57
N TYR A 10 -21.71 -22.57 -27.87
CA TYR A 10 -22.59 -23.22 -26.91
C TYR A 10 -21.82 -23.76 -25.73
N LEU A 11 -20.69 -24.45 -25.92
CA LEU A 11 -19.87 -25.01 -24.85
C LEU A 11 -19.25 -23.90 -23.97
N ARG A 12 -18.76 -22.83 -24.59
CA ARG A 12 -18.24 -21.66 -23.84
C ARG A 12 -19.31 -21.06 -22.91
N LYS A 13 -20.51 -20.82 -23.46
CA LYS A 13 -21.64 -20.29 -22.69
C LYS A 13 -22.07 -21.24 -21.56
N THR A 14 -22.18 -22.52 -21.86
CA THR A 14 -22.60 -23.57 -20.92
C THR A 14 -21.58 -23.69 -19.75
N LEU A 15 -20.28 -23.78 -20.08
CA LEU A 15 -19.23 -23.89 -19.07
C LEU A 15 -19.13 -22.62 -18.21
N THR A 16 -19.24 -21.43 -18.81
CA THR A 16 -19.27 -20.18 -18.06
C THR A 16 -20.48 -20.13 -17.12
N TYR A 17 -21.66 -20.56 -17.56
CA TYR A 17 -22.85 -20.64 -16.74
C TYR A 17 -22.65 -21.58 -15.53
N HIS A 18 -22.18 -22.82 -15.76
CA HIS A 18 -21.99 -23.79 -14.68
C HIS A 18 -20.86 -23.41 -13.74
N ALA A 19 -19.79 -22.77 -14.24
CA ALA A 19 -18.74 -22.20 -13.39
C ALA A 19 -19.30 -21.10 -12.46
N LYS A 20 -20.15 -20.21 -12.99
CA LYS A 20 -20.84 -19.19 -12.17
C LYS A 20 -21.75 -19.82 -11.12
N ARG A 21 -22.51 -20.86 -11.44
CA ARG A 21 -23.35 -21.62 -10.51
C ARG A 21 -22.52 -22.23 -9.38
N TYR A 22 -21.38 -22.86 -9.71
CA TYR A 22 -20.51 -23.53 -8.76
C TYR A 22 -19.71 -22.52 -7.89
N TYR A 23 -18.94 -21.63 -8.52
CA TYR A 23 -17.96 -20.78 -7.79
C TYR A 23 -18.55 -19.50 -7.18
N VAL A 24 -19.67 -18.99 -7.72
CA VAL A 24 -20.24 -17.71 -7.27
C VAL A 24 -21.51 -17.93 -6.44
N TYR A 25 -22.38 -18.83 -6.90
CA TYR A 25 -23.69 -19.04 -6.25
C TYR A 25 -23.69 -20.20 -5.26
N ASP A 26 -22.65 -21.07 -5.28
CA ASP A 26 -22.57 -22.30 -4.47
C ASP A 26 -23.80 -23.20 -4.66
N ASP A 27 -24.25 -23.32 -5.91
CA ASP A 27 -25.48 -24.03 -6.29
C ASP A 27 -25.24 -24.78 -7.63
N PRO A 28 -24.40 -25.83 -7.63
CA PRO A 28 -24.06 -26.58 -8.85
C PRO A 28 -25.29 -27.36 -9.37
N GLU A 29 -25.50 -27.28 -10.68
CA GLU A 29 -26.59 -28.01 -11.38
C GLU A 29 -26.12 -29.26 -12.12
N ILE A 30 -24.81 -29.41 -12.33
CA ILE A 30 -24.18 -30.60 -12.93
C ILE A 30 -23.06 -31.09 -12.02
N SER A 31 -22.70 -32.37 -12.19
CA SER A 31 -21.58 -32.97 -11.50
C SER A 31 -20.23 -32.49 -12.06
N ASP A 32 -19.15 -32.59 -11.23
CA ASP A 32 -17.79 -32.28 -11.69
C ASP A 32 -17.40 -33.10 -12.91
N PHE A 33 -17.83 -34.38 -12.96
CA PHE A 33 -17.57 -35.25 -14.11
C PHE A 33 -18.24 -34.76 -15.40
N GLU A 34 -19.46 -34.25 -15.32
CA GLU A 34 -20.18 -33.69 -16.47
C GLU A 34 -19.53 -32.37 -16.90
N TYR A 35 -19.11 -31.54 -15.99
CA TYR A 35 -18.37 -30.31 -16.27
C TYR A 35 -17.04 -30.61 -17.00
N ASP A 36 -16.25 -31.54 -16.46
CA ASP A 36 -14.95 -31.93 -17.03
C ASP A 36 -15.12 -32.50 -18.46
N LYS A 37 -16.18 -33.26 -18.69
CA LYS A 37 -16.49 -33.80 -20.05
C LYS A 37 -16.77 -32.68 -21.04
N LEU A 38 -17.57 -31.68 -20.66
CA LEU A 38 -17.85 -30.51 -21.52
C LEU A 38 -16.59 -29.66 -21.74
N TYR A 39 -15.77 -29.51 -20.71
CA TYR A 39 -14.50 -28.79 -20.77
C TYR A 39 -13.51 -29.49 -21.73
N ALA A 40 -13.36 -30.80 -21.64
CA ALA A 40 -12.48 -31.57 -22.51
C ALA A 40 -12.96 -31.52 -24.00
N GLU A 41 -14.29 -31.52 -24.21
CA GLU A 41 -14.85 -31.35 -25.56
C GLU A 41 -14.53 -29.97 -26.13
N LEU A 42 -14.70 -28.90 -25.36
CA LEU A 42 -14.38 -27.54 -25.77
C LEU A 42 -12.88 -27.40 -26.09
N LEU A 43 -12.01 -27.88 -25.19
CA LEU A 43 -10.56 -27.81 -25.36
C LEU A 43 -10.14 -28.46 -26.71
N ARG A 44 -10.62 -29.67 -26.95
CA ARG A 44 -10.33 -30.38 -28.21
C ARG A 44 -10.81 -29.62 -29.44
N LEU A 45 -12.06 -29.09 -29.43
CA LEU A 45 -12.58 -28.32 -30.52
C LEU A 45 -11.82 -27.03 -30.81
N GLU A 46 -11.35 -26.35 -29.77
CA GLU A 46 -10.53 -25.14 -29.91
C GLU A 46 -9.12 -25.45 -30.42
N GLU A 47 -8.50 -26.55 -29.98
CA GLU A 47 -7.20 -27.01 -30.48
C GLU A 47 -7.27 -27.42 -31.97
N GLU A 48 -8.39 -28.08 -32.40
CA GLU A 48 -8.62 -28.47 -33.79
C GLU A 48 -8.97 -27.30 -34.70
N ASN A 49 -9.43 -26.14 -34.12
CA ASN A 49 -9.90 -24.98 -34.89
C ASN A 49 -9.32 -23.65 -34.31
N PRO A 50 -8.02 -23.42 -34.44
CA PRO A 50 -7.36 -22.25 -33.83
C PRO A 50 -7.86 -20.89 -34.38
N GLU A 51 -8.53 -20.88 -35.55
CA GLU A 51 -9.17 -19.69 -36.11
C GLU A 51 -10.34 -19.17 -35.25
N PHE A 52 -10.90 -20.01 -34.36
CA PHE A 52 -11.96 -19.61 -33.43
C PHE A 52 -11.43 -19.26 -32.05
N PHE A 53 -10.11 -18.94 -31.93
CA PHE A 53 -9.51 -18.53 -30.69
C PHE A 53 -10.28 -17.37 -30.06
N ASP A 54 -10.54 -17.50 -28.75
CA ASP A 54 -11.19 -16.46 -27.94
C ASP A 54 -10.44 -16.35 -26.60
N PRO A 55 -9.81 -15.20 -26.29
CA PRO A 55 -9.12 -15.01 -25.04
C PRO A 55 -10.03 -15.13 -23.81
N ALA A 56 -11.34 -14.96 -23.97
CA ALA A 56 -12.32 -15.10 -22.88
C ALA A 56 -12.86 -16.53 -22.71
N SER A 57 -12.38 -17.51 -23.51
CA SER A 57 -12.79 -18.90 -23.34
C SER A 57 -12.40 -19.46 -21.97
N PRO A 58 -13.25 -20.27 -21.33
CA PRO A 58 -12.91 -20.98 -20.09
C PRO A 58 -11.61 -21.82 -20.19
N THR A 59 -11.26 -22.33 -21.37
CA THR A 59 -10.03 -23.08 -21.62
C THR A 59 -8.76 -22.25 -21.57
N ASN A 60 -8.89 -20.92 -21.71
CA ASN A 60 -7.77 -19.97 -21.69
C ASN A 60 -7.54 -19.31 -20.31
N ARG A 61 -8.15 -19.85 -19.23
CA ARG A 61 -7.94 -19.31 -17.86
C ARG A 61 -6.50 -19.47 -17.40
N VAL A 62 -5.92 -20.64 -17.61
CA VAL A 62 -4.54 -20.95 -17.23
C VAL A 62 -3.71 -20.98 -18.50
N GLY A 63 -3.22 -19.83 -18.90
CA GLY A 63 -2.41 -19.66 -20.13
C GLY A 63 -1.24 -18.71 -19.87
N GLY A 64 -0.30 -18.70 -20.79
CA GLY A 64 0.85 -17.79 -20.78
C GLY A 64 2.16 -18.47 -20.41
N LYS A 65 3.26 -17.87 -20.86
CA LYS A 65 4.61 -18.23 -20.44
C LYS A 65 4.92 -17.54 -19.11
N PRO A 66 5.78 -18.14 -18.26
CA PRO A 66 6.27 -17.44 -17.08
C PRO A 66 6.83 -16.07 -17.44
N LEU A 67 6.46 -15.05 -16.65
CA LEU A 67 6.93 -13.68 -16.83
C LEU A 67 8.34 -13.53 -16.27
N ASP A 68 9.12 -12.63 -16.83
CA ASP A 68 10.41 -12.24 -16.22
C ASP A 68 10.22 -11.26 -15.06
N LYS A 69 9.18 -10.38 -15.13
CA LYS A 69 8.76 -9.41 -14.13
C LYS A 69 7.32 -8.97 -14.38
N PHE A 70 6.68 -8.38 -13.36
CA PHE A 70 5.39 -7.71 -13.54
C PHE A 70 5.57 -6.31 -14.12
N GLU A 71 4.72 -5.97 -15.08
CA GLU A 71 4.63 -4.60 -15.58
C GLU A 71 3.95 -3.69 -14.56
N LYS A 72 4.24 -2.39 -14.62
CA LYS A 72 3.60 -1.39 -13.75
C LYS A 72 2.36 -0.84 -14.45
N VAL A 73 1.28 -0.70 -13.69
CA VAL A 73 0.00 -0.16 -14.15
C VAL A 73 -0.37 1.03 -13.29
N THR A 74 -0.62 2.17 -13.93
CA THR A 74 -1.15 3.36 -13.25
C THR A 74 -2.67 3.25 -13.16
N HIS A 75 -3.22 3.39 -11.95
CA HIS A 75 -4.66 3.33 -11.74
C HIS A 75 -5.34 4.59 -12.26
N ALA A 76 -6.40 4.43 -13.07
CA ALA A 76 -7.22 5.55 -13.53
C ALA A 76 -7.92 6.29 -12.37
N VAL A 77 -8.32 5.53 -11.34
CA VAL A 77 -8.85 6.05 -10.08
C VAL A 77 -7.98 5.55 -8.94
N PRO A 78 -7.45 6.43 -8.06
CA PRO A 78 -6.58 6.02 -6.96
C PRO A 78 -7.22 4.97 -6.05
N MET A 79 -6.44 3.98 -5.63
CA MET A 79 -6.86 2.93 -4.72
C MET A 79 -6.53 3.30 -3.26
N ASN A 80 -7.19 4.35 -2.75
CA ASN A 80 -6.97 4.87 -1.41
C ASN A 80 -7.17 3.80 -0.33
N SER A 81 -6.44 3.94 0.78
CA SER A 81 -6.65 3.18 2.01
C SER A 81 -7.87 3.71 2.78
N LEU A 82 -8.30 3.00 3.82
CA LEU A 82 -9.31 3.48 4.77
C LEU A 82 -8.62 3.97 6.03
N SER A 83 -9.28 4.88 6.75
CA SER A 83 -8.87 5.23 8.12
C SER A 83 -9.28 4.11 9.06
N ASP A 84 -8.33 3.57 9.84
CA ASP A 84 -8.62 2.58 10.86
C ASP A 84 -9.19 3.25 12.11
N VAL A 85 -10.16 2.61 12.75
CA VAL A 85 -10.73 2.93 14.06
C VAL A 85 -10.71 1.68 14.94
N PHE A 86 -10.48 1.84 16.24
CA PHE A 86 -10.20 0.74 17.16
C PHE A 86 -11.18 0.66 18.33
N SER A 87 -12.10 1.63 18.45
CA SER A 87 -13.11 1.64 19.50
C SER A 87 -14.49 2.02 18.96
N PHE A 88 -15.52 1.75 19.75
CA PHE A 88 -16.88 2.09 19.40
C PHE A 88 -17.14 3.60 19.50
N GLU A 89 -16.43 4.29 20.39
CA GLU A 89 -16.45 5.75 20.51
C GLU A 89 -15.90 6.43 19.24
N GLU A 90 -14.89 5.86 18.61
CA GLU A 90 -14.36 6.37 17.33
C GLU A 90 -15.37 6.16 16.19
N ILE A 91 -16.17 5.09 16.21
CA ILE A 91 -17.27 4.89 15.27
C ILE A 91 -18.36 5.94 15.50
N GLU A 92 -18.72 6.21 16.76
CA GLU A 92 -19.69 7.25 17.11
C GLU A 92 -19.23 8.62 16.61
N ALA A 93 -17.97 8.99 16.85
CA ALA A 93 -17.36 10.22 16.34
C ALA A 93 -17.37 10.30 14.81
N PHE A 94 -17.18 9.18 14.10
CA PHE A 94 -17.32 9.11 12.65
C PHE A 94 -18.76 9.40 12.21
N ILE A 95 -19.75 8.78 12.84
CA ILE A 95 -21.18 8.98 12.55
C ILE A 95 -21.59 10.44 12.81
N GLU A 96 -21.17 11.02 13.94
CA GLU A 96 -21.43 12.42 14.27
C GLU A 96 -20.85 13.38 13.23
N ARG A 97 -19.59 13.16 12.83
CA ARG A 97 -18.93 13.97 11.80
C ARG A 97 -19.67 13.92 10.47
N VAL A 98 -20.11 12.73 10.04
CA VAL A 98 -20.90 12.55 8.81
C VAL A 98 -22.27 13.23 8.93
N SER A 99 -22.91 13.14 10.09
CA SER A 99 -24.23 13.71 10.36
C SER A 99 -24.26 15.24 10.33
N GLN A 100 -23.09 15.89 10.46
CA GLN A 100 -22.97 17.35 10.25
C GLN A 100 -23.19 17.75 8.78
N THR A 101 -22.93 16.85 7.84
CA THR A 101 -23.04 17.10 6.39
C THR A 101 -24.31 16.45 5.80
N VAL A 102 -24.66 15.26 6.27
CA VAL A 102 -25.73 14.42 5.73
C VAL A 102 -26.82 14.24 6.77
N LYS A 103 -28.07 14.55 6.41
CA LYS A 103 -29.23 14.30 7.28
C LYS A 103 -29.65 12.84 7.18
N SER A 104 -29.72 12.14 8.31
CA SER A 104 -30.14 10.74 8.41
C SER A 104 -29.31 9.79 7.49
N PRO A 105 -27.98 9.73 7.66
CA PRO A 105 -27.13 8.91 6.84
C PRO A 105 -27.49 7.42 6.97
N ALA A 106 -27.35 6.68 5.86
CA ALA A 106 -27.39 5.23 5.84
C ALA A 106 -26.00 4.68 5.57
N PHE A 107 -25.66 3.58 6.22
CA PHE A 107 -24.31 2.99 6.17
C PHE A 107 -24.37 1.55 5.64
N SER A 108 -23.55 1.25 4.64
CA SER A 108 -23.20 -0.13 4.32
C SER A 108 -22.16 -0.60 5.32
N VAL A 109 -22.44 -1.70 6.01
CA VAL A 109 -21.55 -2.32 7.01
C VAL A 109 -21.15 -3.69 6.51
N GLU A 110 -19.87 -3.88 6.24
CA GLU A 110 -19.33 -5.02 5.46
C GLU A 110 -18.17 -5.69 6.20
N PRO A 111 -18.03 -7.04 6.12
CA PRO A 111 -16.81 -7.70 6.57
C PRO A 111 -15.58 -7.14 5.87
N LYS A 112 -14.51 -6.88 6.62
CA LYS A 112 -13.21 -6.49 6.09
C LYS A 112 -12.37 -7.74 5.85
N ILE A 113 -12.34 -8.18 4.59
CA ILE A 113 -11.56 -9.35 4.18
C ILE A 113 -10.07 -9.10 4.35
N ASP A 114 -9.37 -10.07 4.92
CA ASP A 114 -7.92 -10.03 5.08
C ASP A 114 -7.21 -10.69 3.89
N GLY A 115 -6.96 -9.90 2.86
CA GLY A 115 -6.42 -10.34 1.58
C GLY A 115 -5.51 -9.34 0.90
N LEU A 116 -5.51 -9.34 -0.44
CA LEU A 116 -4.77 -8.42 -1.30
C LEU A 116 -5.73 -7.68 -2.23
N SER A 117 -5.74 -6.35 -2.12
CA SER A 117 -6.62 -5.51 -2.93
C SER A 117 -6.16 -5.42 -4.38
N VAL A 118 -7.10 -5.60 -5.31
CA VAL A 118 -6.88 -5.54 -6.75
C VAL A 118 -7.95 -4.70 -7.43
N ALA A 119 -7.60 -4.08 -8.55
CA ALA A 119 -8.53 -3.48 -9.51
C ALA A 119 -8.69 -4.42 -10.70
N LEU A 120 -9.93 -4.63 -11.16
CA LEU A 120 -10.28 -5.42 -12.34
C LEU A 120 -10.92 -4.49 -13.36
N THR A 121 -10.33 -4.38 -14.55
CA THR A 121 -10.84 -3.54 -15.64
C THR A 121 -11.47 -4.41 -16.71
N TYR A 122 -12.72 -4.11 -17.01
CA TYR A 122 -13.48 -4.72 -18.11
C TYR A 122 -13.74 -3.67 -19.17
N GLU A 123 -13.47 -4.04 -20.43
CA GLU A 123 -13.79 -3.22 -21.60
C GLU A 123 -14.74 -4.01 -22.50
N ARG A 124 -15.87 -3.42 -22.80
CA ARG A 124 -16.96 -4.07 -23.54
C ARG A 124 -17.30 -5.46 -22.98
N GLY A 125 -17.31 -5.54 -21.65
CA GLY A 125 -17.64 -6.77 -20.93
C GLY A 125 -16.53 -7.82 -20.85
N VAL A 126 -15.32 -7.57 -21.37
CA VAL A 126 -14.19 -8.52 -21.34
C VAL A 126 -13.13 -8.03 -20.35
N LEU A 127 -12.58 -8.93 -19.51
CA LEU A 127 -11.48 -8.64 -18.60
C LEU A 127 -10.20 -8.33 -19.40
N THR A 128 -9.80 -7.06 -19.43
CA THR A 128 -8.61 -6.59 -20.15
C THR A 128 -7.40 -6.40 -19.26
N ASN A 129 -7.60 -5.94 -18.01
CA ASN A 129 -6.51 -5.70 -17.07
C ASN A 129 -6.91 -6.00 -15.65
N ALA A 130 -5.93 -6.49 -14.85
CA ALA A 130 -6.04 -6.60 -13.40
C ALA A 130 -4.74 -6.16 -12.75
N ALA A 131 -4.81 -5.23 -11.80
CA ALA A 131 -3.63 -4.66 -11.15
C ALA A 131 -3.74 -4.69 -9.62
N THR A 132 -2.63 -4.98 -8.94
CA THR A 132 -2.55 -4.84 -7.48
C THR A 132 -2.64 -3.37 -7.06
N ARG A 133 -3.05 -3.10 -5.82
CA ARG A 133 -3.12 -1.72 -5.30
C ARG A 133 -1.79 -0.97 -5.41
N GLY A 134 -0.66 -1.65 -5.17
CA GLY A 134 0.65 -1.01 -5.11
C GLY A 134 0.71 0.07 -4.02
N ASP A 135 1.10 1.29 -4.39
CA ASP A 135 1.10 2.47 -3.52
C ASP A 135 -0.22 3.27 -3.55
N GLY A 136 -1.21 2.74 -4.25
CA GLY A 136 -2.51 3.39 -4.45
C GLY A 136 -2.62 4.12 -5.79
N THR A 137 -1.51 4.51 -6.40
CA THR A 137 -1.45 5.16 -7.72
C THR A 137 -0.91 4.22 -8.79
N VAL A 138 0.13 3.44 -8.46
CA VAL A 138 0.78 2.49 -9.37
C VAL A 138 0.82 1.11 -8.73
N GLY A 139 0.26 0.12 -9.43
CA GLY A 139 0.25 -1.28 -9.07
C GLY A 139 1.09 -2.15 -10.00
N GLU A 140 1.00 -3.47 -9.82
CA GLU A 140 1.61 -4.49 -10.68
C GLU A 140 0.51 -5.18 -11.49
N ASP A 141 0.74 -5.37 -12.79
CA ASP A 141 -0.15 -6.13 -13.65
C ASP A 141 -0.14 -7.61 -13.25
N VAL A 142 -1.25 -8.08 -12.74
CA VAL A 142 -1.46 -9.48 -12.33
C VAL A 142 -2.57 -10.16 -13.15
N THR A 143 -2.87 -9.63 -14.32
CA THR A 143 -3.99 -10.08 -15.17
C THR A 143 -3.95 -11.58 -15.41
N GLN A 144 -2.78 -12.14 -15.74
CA GLN A 144 -2.65 -13.57 -16.02
C GLN A 144 -2.96 -14.44 -14.78
N ASN A 145 -2.55 -13.97 -13.59
CA ASN A 145 -2.81 -14.68 -12.34
C ASN A 145 -4.29 -14.53 -11.91
N ILE A 146 -4.88 -13.36 -12.07
CA ILE A 146 -6.31 -13.13 -11.80
C ILE A 146 -7.20 -14.01 -12.70
N ARG A 147 -6.82 -14.21 -13.95
CA ARG A 147 -7.57 -15.10 -14.87
C ARG A 147 -7.66 -16.54 -14.35
N THR A 148 -6.74 -16.98 -13.50
CA THR A 148 -6.76 -18.33 -12.90
C THR A 148 -7.78 -18.47 -11.77
N ILE A 149 -8.31 -17.36 -11.23
CA ILE A 149 -9.32 -17.36 -10.17
C ILE A 149 -10.69 -17.68 -10.79
N ASN A 150 -11.27 -18.80 -10.41
CA ASN A 150 -12.49 -19.31 -11.06
C ASN A 150 -13.73 -18.42 -10.85
N SER A 151 -13.81 -17.72 -9.71
CA SER A 151 -14.89 -16.78 -9.39
C SER A 151 -14.80 -15.44 -10.15
N VAL A 152 -13.69 -15.18 -10.87
CA VAL A 152 -13.57 -14.01 -11.75
C VAL A 152 -14.13 -14.33 -13.12
N PRO A 153 -15.20 -13.66 -13.60
CA PRO A 153 -15.66 -13.79 -14.97
C PRO A 153 -14.59 -13.29 -15.97
N LEU A 154 -14.23 -14.06 -16.99
CA LEU A 154 -13.36 -13.58 -18.07
C LEU A 154 -14.11 -12.64 -19.00
N SER A 155 -15.44 -12.81 -19.08
CA SER A 155 -16.38 -11.92 -19.77
C SER A 155 -17.71 -11.89 -19.02
N ILE A 156 -18.42 -10.77 -19.12
CA ILE A 156 -19.81 -10.60 -18.67
C ILE A 156 -20.71 -10.45 -19.89
N ASP A 157 -21.99 -10.78 -19.74
CA ASP A 157 -22.95 -10.78 -20.85
C ASP A 157 -23.21 -9.36 -21.40
N GLU A 158 -23.18 -8.35 -20.53
CA GLU A 158 -23.35 -6.95 -20.89
C GLU A 158 -22.02 -6.33 -21.35
N PRO A 159 -21.98 -5.60 -22.45
CA PRO A 159 -20.77 -4.98 -22.98
C PRO A 159 -20.39 -3.68 -22.22
N LEU A 160 -20.18 -3.80 -20.91
CA LEU A 160 -19.89 -2.68 -20.02
C LEU A 160 -18.39 -2.36 -19.96
N ASP A 161 -18.09 -1.06 -19.81
CA ASP A 161 -16.77 -0.55 -19.48
C ASP A 161 -16.76 -0.19 -17.98
N ILE A 162 -16.22 -1.09 -17.16
CA ILE A 162 -16.22 -0.95 -15.70
C ILE A 162 -14.87 -1.28 -15.09
N CYS A 163 -14.54 -0.60 -14.01
CA CYS A 163 -13.44 -0.96 -13.14
C CYS A 163 -13.98 -1.31 -11.75
N LEU A 164 -13.71 -2.53 -11.32
CA LEU A 164 -14.13 -3.07 -10.03
C LEU A 164 -12.94 -3.15 -9.08
N ARG A 165 -13.20 -2.96 -7.79
CA ARG A 165 -12.21 -3.22 -6.75
C ARG A 165 -12.63 -4.42 -5.92
N GLY A 166 -11.71 -5.37 -5.75
CA GLY A 166 -11.92 -6.58 -4.97
C GLY A 166 -10.77 -6.88 -4.05
N GLU A 167 -11.00 -7.83 -3.14
CA GLU A 167 -9.97 -8.38 -2.27
C GLU A 167 -9.76 -9.84 -2.62
N VAL A 168 -8.55 -10.17 -3.10
CA VAL A 168 -8.14 -11.56 -3.36
C VAL A 168 -7.68 -12.17 -2.05
N TYR A 169 -8.18 -13.35 -1.75
CA TYR A 169 -7.88 -14.08 -0.54
C TYR A 169 -7.60 -15.56 -0.80
N MET A 170 -7.03 -16.25 0.18
CA MET A 170 -6.89 -17.70 0.17
C MET A 170 -7.92 -18.30 1.12
N PRO A 171 -8.83 -19.17 0.66
CA PRO A 171 -9.74 -19.88 1.56
C PRO A 171 -8.97 -20.67 2.62
N ARG A 172 -9.49 -20.68 3.87
CA ARG A 172 -8.84 -21.41 5.00
C ARG A 172 -8.58 -22.87 4.70
N SER A 173 -9.54 -23.56 4.07
CA SER A 173 -9.39 -24.97 3.69
C SER A 173 -8.20 -25.18 2.74
N VAL A 174 -8.02 -24.29 1.76
CA VAL A 174 -6.90 -24.32 0.82
C VAL A 174 -5.57 -24.06 1.55
N PHE A 175 -5.54 -23.07 2.43
CA PHE A 175 -4.36 -22.73 3.23
C PHE A 175 -3.88 -23.91 4.09
N TYR A 176 -4.81 -24.57 4.78
CA TYR A 176 -4.46 -25.74 5.60
C TYR A 176 -3.98 -26.91 4.74
N ALA A 177 -4.65 -27.23 3.65
CA ALA A 177 -4.25 -28.30 2.74
C ALA A 177 -2.84 -28.06 2.15
N LEU A 178 -2.55 -26.82 1.73
CA LEU A 178 -1.22 -26.45 1.23
C LEU A 178 -0.14 -26.58 2.32
N ASN A 179 -0.43 -26.20 3.55
CA ASN A 179 0.54 -26.34 4.65
C ASN A 179 0.79 -27.81 5.02
N GLU A 180 -0.22 -28.66 5.00
CA GLU A 180 -0.05 -30.09 5.18
C GLU A 180 0.85 -30.72 4.10
N GLU A 181 0.69 -30.33 2.84
CA GLU A 181 1.52 -30.79 1.74
C GLU A 181 2.97 -30.31 1.88
N ARG A 182 3.16 -29.03 2.25
CA ARG A 182 4.49 -28.44 2.49
C ARG A 182 5.21 -29.12 3.65
N GLU A 183 4.49 -29.42 4.73
CA GLU A 183 5.03 -30.17 5.87
C GLU A 183 5.50 -31.56 5.46
N ARG A 184 4.67 -32.29 4.69
CA ARG A 184 5.04 -33.64 4.16
C ARG A 184 6.27 -33.59 3.23
N SER A 185 6.43 -32.48 2.49
CA SER A 185 7.56 -32.27 1.57
C SER A 185 8.76 -31.55 2.21
N GLY A 186 8.74 -31.28 3.53
CA GLY A 186 9.82 -30.62 4.27
C GLY A 186 10.04 -29.16 3.85
N GLN A 187 9.05 -28.51 3.28
CA GLN A 187 9.11 -27.11 2.88
C GLN A 187 8.68 -26.17 4.02
N PRO A 188 9.17 -24.94 4.08
CA PRO A 188 8.71 -23.93 5.05
C PRO A 188 7.20 -23.71 4.93
N LEU A 189 6.49 -23.68 6.05
CA LEU A 189 5.05 -23.44 6.07
C LEU A 189 4.71 -22.00 5.65
N LEU A 190 3.54 -21.81 5.03
CA LEU A 190 2.96 -20.51 4.78
C LEU A 190 2.54 -19.89 6.11
N ALA A 191 2.78 -18.58 6.29
CA ALA A 191 2.61 -17.91 7.57
C ALA A 191 1.14 -17.67 7.95
N ASN A 192 0.35 -17.13 7.03
CA ASN A 192 -1.08 -16.89 7.17
C ASN A 192 -1.75 -16.84 5.79
N PRO A 193 -3.09 -16.94 5.71
CA PRO A 193 -3.83 -16.90 4.44
C PRO A 193 -3.58 -15.63 3.62
N ARG A 194 -3.51 -14.45 4.23
CA ARG A 194 -3.24 -13.16 3.55
C ARG A 194 -1.88 -13.16 2.84
N ASN A 195 -0.80 -13.47 3.57
CA ASN A 195 0.55 -13.52 2.99
C ASN A 195 0.67 -14.62 1.94
N ALA A 196 -0.01 -15.75 2.14
CA ALA A 196 -0.09 -16.83 1.18
C ALA A 196 -0.81 -16.39 -0.10
N ALA A 197 -1.94 -15.67 0.00
CA ALA A 197 -2.65 -15.10 -1.14
C ALA A 197 -1.78 -14.08 -1.89
N ALA A 198 -1.17 -13.11 -1.18
CA ALA A 198 -0.30 -12.10 -1.76
C ALA A 198 0.91 -12.71 -2.49
N GLY A 199 1.59 -13.69 -1.86
CA GLY A 199 2.71 -14.41 -2.46
C GLY A 199 2.31 -15.27 -3.66
N SER A 200 1.10 -15.84 -3.65
CA SER A 200 0.56 -16.65 -4.73
C SER A 200 0.13 -15.80 -5.93
N LEU A 201 -0.55 -14.69 -5.69
CA LEU A 201 -0.97 -13.78 -6.77
C LEU A 201 0.22 -13.12 -7.48
N ARG A 202 1.37 -13.02 -6.81
CA ARG A 202 2.62 -12.45 -7.36
C ARG A 202 3.60 -13.52 -7.83
N GLN A 203 3.13 -14.72 -8.20
CA GLN A 203 3.94 -15.71 -8.88
C GLN A 203 4.14 -15.33 -10.35
N LEU A 204 5.36 -15.45 -10.85
CA LEU A 204 5.68 -15.15 -12.24
C LEU A 204 5.12 -16.20 -13.21
N ASP A 205 4.87 -17.42 -12.73
CA ASP A 205 4.22 -18.48 -13.49
C ASP A 205 2.73 -18.59 -13.09
N PRO A 206 1.80 -18.28 -14.01
CA PRO A 206 0.36 -18.38 -13.74
C PRO A 206 -0.11 -19.79 -13.35
N LYS A 207 0.60 -20.84 -13.75
CA LYS A 207 0.27 -22.23 -13.39
C LYS A 207 0.41 -22.43 -11.86
N ILE A 208 1.45 -21.85 -11.26
CA ILE A 208 1.63 -21.89 -9.82
C ILE A 208 0.50 -21.12 -9.12
N ALA A 209 0.08 -19.97 -9.66
CA ALA A 209 -1.05 -19.23 -9.13
C ALA A 209 -2.36 -20.03 -9.19
N ALA A 210 -2.60 -20.75 -10.28
CA ALA A 210 -3.79 -21.61 -10.46
C ALA A 210 -3.85 -22.72 -9.40
N GLU A 211 -2.72 -23.38 -9.10
CA GLU A 211 -2.63 -24.43 -8.06
C GLU A 211 -2.97 -23.91 -6.66
N ARG A 212 -2.85 -22.59 -6.42
CA ARG A 212 -3.14 -21.96 -5.12
C ARG A 212 -4.61 -21.75 -4.85
N LYS A 213 -5.50 -21.96 -5.84
CA LYS A 213 -6.96 -21.89 -5.70
C LYS A 213 -7.41 -20.66 -4.93
N LEU A 214 -6.89 -19.47 -5.34
CA LEU A 214 -7.28 -18.18 -4.77
C LEU A 214 -8.74 -17.88 -5.10
N ASP A 215 -9.35 -17.00 -4.30
CA ASP A 215 -10.70 -16.51 -4.53
C ASP A 215 -10.76 -14.99 -4.33
N ILE A 216 -11.87 -14.34 -4.68
CA ILE A 216 -12.03 -12.89 -4.63
C ILE A 216 -13.43 -12.48 -4.21
N PHE A 217 -13.53 -11.41 -3.41
CA PHE A 217 -14.78 -10.66 -3.22
C PHE A 217 -14.66 -9.26 -3.81
N ILE A 218 -15.66 -8.87 -4.60
CA ILE A 218 -15.79 -7.50 -5.09
C ILE A 218 -16.53 -6.68 -4.04
N PHE A 219 -15.96 -5.52 -3.69
CA PHE A 219 -16.50 -4.64 -2.64
C PHE A 219 -16.67 -3.18 -3.08
N ASN A 220 -16.32 -2.83 -4.31
CA ASN A 220 -16.54 -1.48 -4.85
C ASN A 220 -16.55 -1.42 -6.38
N LEU A 221 -17.43 -0.58 -6.94
CA LEU A 221 -17.33 -0.07 -8.30
C LEU A 221 -16.41 1.14 -8.28
N GLN A 222 -15.29 1.08 -8.97
CA GLN A 222 -14.29 2.13 -8.98
C GLN A 222 -14.59 3.18 -10.06
N SER A 223 -15.03 2.73 -11.24
CA SER A 223 -15.49 3.59 -12.33
C SER A 223 -16.40 2.84 -13.29
N GLY A 224 -17.15 3.56 -14.12
CA GLY A 224 -18.17 3.04 -15.00
C GLY A 224 -19.53 2.94 -14.31
N ASP A 225 -20.47 2.26 -14.97
CA ASP A 225 -21.78 1.91 -14.40
C ASP A 225 -22.12 0.44 -14.68
N THR A 226 -23.09 -0.10 -13.99
CA THR A 226 -23.53 -1.51 -14.12
C THR A 226 -24.73 -1.67 -15.05
N GLY A 227 -24.87 -0.79 -16.04
CA GLY A 227 -26.00 -0.73 -16.96
C GLY A 227 -27.15 0.15 -16.46
N GLU A 228 -27.31 0.25 -15.13
CA GLU A 228 -28.14 1.22 -14.44
C GLU A 228 -27.29 1.95 -13.40
N ARG A 229 -27.47 3.30 -13.31
CA ARG A 229 -26.78 4.10 -12.30
C ARG A 229 -27.56 4.08 -10.99
N TYR A 230 -27.01 3.43 -9.98
CA TYR A 230 -27.55 3.44 -8.63
C TYR A 230 -26.93 4.59 -7.81
N SER A 231 -27.74 5.24 -7.00
CA SER A 231 -27.25 6.19 -5.98
C SER A 231 -26.77 5.48 -4.70
N SER A 232 -27.08 4.19 -4.55
CA SER A 232 -26.77 3.38 -3.36
C SER A 232 -25.66 2.39 -3.64
N HIS A 233 -24.64 2.38 -2.78
CA HIS A 233 -23.54 1.43 -2.82
C HIS A 233 -24.02 -0.04 -2.69
N THR A 234 -24.93 -0.29 -1.77
CA THR A 234 -25.47 -1.63 -1.56
C THR A 234 -26.17 -2.15 -2.82
N LYS A 235 -26.99 -1.32 -3.47
CA LYS A 235 -27.64 -1.69 -4.74
C LYS A 235 -26.64 -1.88 -5.88
N THR A 236 -25.57 -1.07 -5.93
CA THR A 236 -24.48 -1.25 -6.89
C THR A 236 -23.81 -2.60 -6.70
N LEU A 237 -23.56 -3.03 -5.45
CA LEU A 237 -22.99 -4.35 -5.16
C LEU A 237 -23.96 -5.48 -5.56
N ASP A 238 -25.29 -5.32 -5.35
CA ASP A 238 -26.29 -6.29 -5.82
C ASP A 238 -26.28 -6.44 -7.35
N ALA A 239 -26.17 -5.32 -8.07
CA ALA A 239 -26.05 -5.33 -9.53
C ALA A 239 -24.75 -6.01 -9.98
N ILE A 240 -23.62 -5.73 -9.34
CA ILE A 240 -22.33 -6.42 -9.60
C ILE A 240 -22.48 -7.93 -9.36
N GLY A 241 -23.17 -8.35 -8.30
CA GLY A 241 -23.48 -9.77 -8.04
C GLY A 241 -24.33 -10.39 -9.16
N ALA A 242 -25.31 -9.67 -9.72
CA ALA A 242 -26.13 -10.11 -10.82
C ALA A 242 -25.32 -10.30 -12.12
N LEU A 243 -24.26 -9.47 -12.35
CA LEU A 243 -23.31 -9.64 -13.46
C LEU A 243 -22.44 -10.91 -13.30
N GLY A 244 -22.45 -11.56 -12.12
CA GLY A 244 -21.74 -12.82 -11.91
C GLY A 244 -20.45 -12.70 -11.12
N PHE A 245 -20.25 -11.61 -10.42
CA PHE A 245 -19.13 -11.46 -9.50
C PHE A 245 -19.48 -11.93 -8.10
N SER A 246 -18.49 -12.47 -7.38
CA SER A 246 -18.62 -12.76 -5.97
C SER A 246 -18.64 -11.46 -5.18
N VAL A 247 -19.72 -11.21 -4.45
CA VAL A 247 -19.89 -10.10 -3.52
C VAL A 247 -20.18 -10.62 -2.11
N LEU A 248 -19.80 -9.85 -1.09
CA LEU A 248 -20.05 -10.23 0.30
C LEU A 248 -21.54 -10.30 0.59
N LYS A 249 -22.00 -11.45 1.10
CA LYS A 249 -23.41 -11.66 1.48
C LYS A 249 -23.72 -11.13 2.89
N ASP A 250 -22.72 -11.18 3.80
CA ASP A 250 -22.85 -10.76 5.21
C ASP A 250 -22.66 -9.23 5.36
N ARG A 251 -23.33 -8.45 4.51
CA ARG A 251 -23.41 -6.98 4.61
C ARG A 251 -24.80 -6.55 5.00
N ILE A 252 -24.88 -5.45 5.73
CA ILE A 252 -26.19 -4.82 6.06
C ILE A 252 -26.21 -3.35 5.66
N LEU A 253 -27.41 -2.83 5.49
CA LEU A 253 -27.68 -1.39 5.41
C LEU A 253 -28.18 -0.92 6.79
N ALA A 254 -27.32 -0.28 7.56
CA ALA A 254 -27.61 0.24 8.90
C ALA A 254 -28.02 1.73 8.84
N ARG A 255 -28.92 2.15 9.75
CA ARG A 255 -29.40 3.54 9.88
C ARG A 255 -29.17 4.13 11.27
N SER A 256 -28.64 3.34 12.18
CA SER A 256 -28.35 3.76 13.55
C SER A 256 -27.00 3.21 14.03
N TYR A 257 -26.45 3.85 15.05
CA TYR A 257 -25.27 3.37 15.76
C TYR A 257 -25.46 1.95 16.29
N ASP A 258 -26.59 1.68 16.93
CA ASP A 258 -26.89 0.36 17.53
C ASP A 258 -26.91 -0.76 16.48
N GLU A 259 -27.47 -0.52 15.29
CA GLU A 259 -27.46 -1.48 14.19
C GLU A 259 -26.04 -1.78 13.71
N ILE A 260 -25.18 -0.76 13.62
CA ILE A 260 -23.78 -0.90 13.24
C ILE A 260 -23.05 -1.76 14.27
N ILE A 261 -23.16 -1.43 15.57
CA ILE A 261 -22.47 -2.16 16.63
C ILE A 261 -22.96 -3.61 16.72
N ALA A 262 -24.29 -3.83 16.67
CA ALA A 262 -24.85 -5.18 16.68
C ALA A 262 -24.29 -6.06 15.53
N HIS A 263 -24.12 -5.47 14.34
CA HIS A 263 -23.54 -6.21 13.21
C HIS A 263 -22.03 -6.46 13.37
N ILE A 264 -21.28 -5.50 13.91
CA ILE A 264 -19.86 -5.69 14.24
C ILE A 264 -19.67 -6.84 15.23
N GLU A 265 -20.49 -6.88 16.29
CA GLU A 265 -20.45 -7.96 17.27
C GLU A 265 -20.84 -9.32 16.67
N HIS A 266 -21.85 -9.32 15.78
CA HIS A 266 -22.25 -10.52 15.04
C HIS A 266 -21.10 -11.08 14.20
N LEU A 267 -20.46 -10.23 13.38
CA LEU A 267 -19.30 -10.61 12.57
C LEU A 267 -18.11 -11.06 13.44
N GLY A 268 -17.89 -10.40 14.57
CA GLY A 268 -16.88 -10.80 15.55
C GLY A 268 -17.08 -12.22 16.09
N LYS A 269 -18.32 -12.60 16.38
CA LYS A 269 -18.68 -13.97 16.83
C LYS A 269 -18.54 -15.00 15.70
N MET A 270 -18.82 -14.61 14.47
CA MET A 270 -18.74 -15.50 13.30
C MET A 270 -17.30 -15.67 12.76
N ARG A 271 -16.37 -14.77 13.13
CA ARG A 271 -15.01 -14.68 12.57
C ARG A 271 -14.31 -16.02 12.42
N ASP A 272 -14.39 -16.88 13.44
CA ASP A 272 -13.70 -18.17 13.45
C ASP A 272 -14.39 -19.24 12.58
N SER A 273 -15.67 -19.09 12.30
CA SER A 273 -16.46 -20.01 11.48
C SER A 273 -16.47 -19.68 9.99
N LEU A 274 -16.02 -18.48 9.61
CA LEU A 274 -15.98 -18.06 8.21
C LEU A 274 -14.91 -18.89 7.44
N PRO A 275 -15.17 -19.21 6.16
CA PRO A 275 -14.19 -19.92 5.32
C PRO A 275 -13.00 -19.04 4.89
N TYR A 276 -13.00 -17.76 5.25
CA TYR A 276 -11.97 -16.77 4.98
C TYR A 276 -11.67 -15.93 6.22
N ASP A 277 -10.53 -15.23 6.24
CA ASP A 277 -10.16 -14.37 7.34
C ASP A 277 -10.72 -12.95 7.16
N ILE A 278 -11.15 -12.36 8.28
CA ILE A 278 -11.54 -10.95 8.38
C ILE A 278 -10.73 -10.29 9.51
N ASP A 279 -10.24 -9.07 9.28
CA ASP A 279 -9.47 -8.29 10.25
C ASP A 279 -10.29 -7.15 10.90
N GLY A 280 -11.54 -7.01 10.49
CA GLY A 280 -12.43 -5.96 10.97
C GLY A 280 -13.72 -5.86 10.18
N VAL A 281 -14.31 -4.67 10.23
CA VAL A 281 -15.56 -4.33 9.55
C VAL A 281 -15.41 -2.97 8.88
N VAL A 282 -15.86 -2.83 7.63
CA VAL A 282 -15.84 -1.56 6.91
C VAL A 282 -17.22 -0.92 7.00
N ILE A 283 -17.25 0.33 7.42
CA ILE A 283 -18.46 1.16 7.52
C ILE A 283 -18.36 2.25 6.48
N LYS A 284 -19.28 2.28 5.52
CA LYS A 284 -19.29 3.23 4.39
C LYS A 284 -20.63 3.94 4.34
N ILE A 285 -20.65 5.20 3.98
CA ILE A 285 -21.90 5.87 3.58
C ILE A 285 -22.46 5.13 2.36
N ASP A 286 -23.74 4.78 2.41
CA ASP A 286 -24.38 4.03 1.32
C ASP A 286 -24.70 4.92 0.11
N ASP A 287 -25.19 6.12 0.34
CA ASP A 287 -25.53 7.06 -0.73
C ASP A 287 -24.26 7.63 -1.41
N LEU A 288 -24.15 7.45 -2.72
CA LEU A 288 -22.97 7.85 -3.48
C LEU A 288 -22.88 9.38 -3.67
N ASP A 289 -24.00 10.09 -3.74
CA ASP A 289 -24.00 11.55 -3.83
C ASP A 289 -23.58 12.17 -2.50
N ASP A 290 -23.95 11.56 -1.38
CA ASP A 290 -23.50 11.97 -0.05
C ASP A 290 -21.99 11.76 0.13
N ARG A 291 -21.40 10.71 -0.47
CA ARG A 291 -19.93 10.52 -0.48
C ARG A 291 -19.23 11.71 -1.15
N VAL A 292 -19.78 12.18 -2.28
CA VAL A 292 -19.24 13.35 -2.99
C VAL A 292 -19.33 14.61 -2.13
N ARG A 293 -20.43 14.79 -1.38
CA ARG A 293 -20.62 15.94 -0.46
C ARG A 293 -19.66 15.92 0.73
N ILE A 294 -19.44 14.73 1.32
CA ILE A 294 -18.50 14.53 2.43
C ILE A 294 -17.05 14.71 1.96
N GLY A 295 -16.77 14.23 0.75
CA GLY A 295 -15.49 14.40 0.06
C GLY A 295 -14.41 13.41 0.50
N GLU A 296 -13.22 13.61 -0.10
CA GLU A 296 -12.04 12.81 0.12
C GLU A 296 -11.08 13.49 1.09
N GLY A 297 -10.29 12.72 1.80
CA GLY A 297 -9.09 13.19 2.52
C GLY A 297 -7.85 13.11 1.62
N THR A 298 -6.68 13.39 2.17
CA THR A 298 -5.41 13.34 1.41
C THR A 298 -5.11 11.92 0.91
N ASN A 299 -5.25 10.92 1.77
CA ASN A 299 -4.92 9.51 1.46
C ASN A 299 -6.06 8.53 1.78
N THR A 300 -7.13 8.99 2.43
CA THR A 300 -8.26 8.18 2.86
C THR A 300 -9.57 8.91 2.62
N PRO A 301 -10.66 8.20 2.23
CA PRO A 301 -11.97 8.82 2.10
C PRO A 301 -12.52 9.24 3.47
N LYS A 302 -13.25 10.36 3.49
CA LYS A 302 -13.93 10.84 4.72
C LYS A 302 -15.28 10.17 4.97
N TRP A 303 -15.81 9.46 3.98
CA TRP A 303 -17.12 8.80 3.99
C TRP A 303 -17.06 7.32 4.39
N ALA A 304 -15.87 6.80 4.74
CA ALA A 304 -15.70 5.42 5.18
C ALA A 304 -14.63 5.30 6.27
N VAL A 305 -14.80 4.32 7.15
CA VAL A 305 -13.82 3.90 8.14
C VAL A 305 -13.77 2.37 8.22
N ALA A 306 -12.63 1.86 8.67
CA ALA A 306 -12.42 0.43 8.91
C ALA A 306 -12.27 0.22 10.43
N TYR A 307 -13.28 -0.37 11.05
CA TYR A 307 -13.17 -0.84 12.44
C TYR A 307 -12.34 -2.10 12.48
N LYS A 308 -11.28 -2.08 13.26
CA LYS A 308 -10.40 -3.24 13.49
C LYS A 308 -10.85 -4.01 14.72
N PHE A 309 -11.00 -5.32 14.57
CA PHE A 309 -11.23 -6.16 15.75
C PHE A 309 -10.07 -6.03 16.73
N PRO A 310 -10.35 -6.14 18.05
CA PRO A 310 -9.27 -6.21 19.04
C PRO A 310 -8.24 -7.27 18.63
N PRO A 311 -6.95 -6.94 18.67
CA PRO A 311 -5.90 -7.89 18.32
C PRO A 311 -5.91 -9.07 19.28
N GLU A 312 -5.59 -10.26 18.75
CA GLU A 312 -5.40 -11.44 19.59
C GLU A 312 -4.25 -11.21 20.56
N GLU A 313 -4.44 -11.58 21.84
CA GLU A 313 -3.43 -11.51 22.89
C GLU A 313 -3.09 -12.90 23.38
N LYS A 314 -1.80 -13.18 23.57
CA LYS A 314 -1.30 -14.46 24.10
C LYS A 314 -0.22 -14.23 25.15
N GLN A 315 -0.12 -15.15 26.07
CA GLN A 315 0.94 -15.18 27.06
C GLN A 315 2.06 -16.10 26.60
N THR A 316 3.30 -15.67 26.84
CA THR A 316 4.51 -16.45 26.58
C THR A 316 5.63 -16.04 27.54
N ILE A 317 6.75 -16.76 27.53
CA ILE A 317 7.91 -16.47 28.40
C ILE A 317 8.92 -15.61 27.66
N LEU A 318 9.35 -14.52 28.30
CA LEU A 318 10.45 -13.67 27.87
C LEU A 318 11.78 -14.33 28.23
N ARG A 319 12.46 -14.91 27.22
CA ARG A 319 13.73 -15.63 27.44
C ARG A 319 14.94 -14.71 27.49
N ASP A 320 14.96 -13.71 26.62
CA ASP A 320 16.07 -12.77 26.50
C ASP A 320 15.61 -11.46 25.86
N ILE A 321 16.46 -10.43 25.90
CA ILE A 321 16.26 -9.14 25.22
C ILE A 321 17.47 -8.88 24.33
N SER A 322 17.27 -8.90 23.01
CA SER A 322 18.27 -8.52 22.03
C SER A 322 18.22 -7.02 21.75
N ILE A 323 19.39 -6.40 21.53
CA ILE A 323 19.49 -4.99 21.20
C ILE A 323 19.85 -4.83 19.73
N ALA A 324 18.97 -4.14 18.99
CA ALA A 324 19.25 -3.72 17.63
C ALA A 324 19.71 -2.27 17.58
N VAL A 325 20.66 -1.94 16.71
CA VAL A 325 21.13 -0.57 16.47
C VAL A 325 20.46 -0.06 15.19
N GLY A 326 19.65 0.98 15.33
CA GLY A 326 18.96 1.63 14.21
C GLY A 326 19.88 2.53 13.38
N ARG A 327 19.38 3.01 12.25
CA ARG A 327 20.09 3.92 11.33
C ARG A 327 20.62 5.18 12.03
N THR A 328 19.88 5.75 12.94
CA THR A 328 20.25 6.94 13.72
C THR A 328 21.00 6.61 15.01
N GLY A 329 21.54 5.39 15.14
CA GLY A 329 22.27 4.93 16.30
C GLY A 329 21.38 4.51 17.49
N VAL A 330 20.06 4.66 17.44
CA VAL A 330 19.16 4.29 18.54
C VAL A 330 19.25 2.80 18.82
N LEU A 331 19.45 2.46 20.09
CA LEU A 331 19.44 1.10 20.60
C LEU A 331 18.00 0.69 20.93
N THR A 332 17.45 -0.24 20.16
CA THR A 332 16.07 -0.69 20.31
C THR A 332 16.03 -2.10 20.91
N PRO A 333 15.41 -2.28 22.09
CA PRO A 333 15.26 -3.60 22.70
C PRO A 333 14.15 -4.39 22.01
N THR A 334 14.44 -5.66 21.78
CA THR A 334 13.51 -6.65 21.19
C THR A 334 13.46 -7.87 22.07
N ALA A 335 12.27 -8.24 22.53
CA ALA A 335 12.04 -9.46 23.29
C ALA A 335 12.32 -10.71 22.47
N ILE A 336 13.03 -11.68 23.01
CA ILE A 336 13.15 -13.04 22.53
C ILE A 336 12.24 -13.91 23.39
N LEU A 337 11.28 -14.54 22.76
CA LEU A 337 10.15 -15.21 23.40
C LEU A 337 10.18 -16.71 23.12
N ASP A 338 9.60 -17.49 24.03
CA ASP A 338 9.15 -18.82 23.64
C ASP A 338 8.16 -18.68 22.47
N PRO A 339 8.30 -19.50 21.41
CA PRO A 339 7.41 -19.37 20.26
C PRO A 339 5.94 -19.54 20.65
N VAL A 340 5.12 -18.57 20.33
CA VAL A 340 3.67 -18.58 20.58
C VAL A 340 2.91 -18.33 19.28
N ARG A 341 1.81 -19.05 19.10
CA ARG A 341 0.95 -18.87 17.93
C ARG A 341 0.03 -17.69 18.18
N LEU A 342 0.13 -16.65 17.34
CA LEU A 342 -0.59 -15.39 17.47
C LEU A 342 -1.06 -14.92 16.08
N ALA A 343 -2.38 -14.76 15.92
CA ALA A 343 -3.01 -14.40 14.65
C ALA A 343 -2.43 -15.20 13.46
N GLY A 344 -2.49 -16.54 13.58
CA GLY A 344 -2.08 -17.49 12.55
C GLY A 344 -0.58 -17.66 12.32
N THR A 345 0.29 -16.85 12.95
CA THR A 345 1.75 -16.95 12.78
C THR A 345 2.46 -17.33 14.09
N SER A 346 3.64 -17.95 13.99
CA SER A 346 4.51 -18.17 15.14
C SER A 346 5.32 -16.92 15.44
N VAL A 347 5.16 -16.38 16.64
CA VAL A 347 5.85 -15.20 17.13
C VAL A 347 6.88 -15.63 18.16
N SER A 348 8.16 -15.35 17.91
CA SER A 348 9.29 -15.59 18.81
C SER A 348 10.07 -14.30 19.14
N ARG A 349 9.66 -13.16 18.57
CA ARG A 349 10.25 -11.85 18.80
C ARG A 349 9.16 -10.79 18.86
N ALA A 350 9.28 -9.84 19.81
CA ALA A 350 8.32 -8.74 19.95
C ALA A 350 9.04 -7.43 20.32
N SER A 351 8.49 -6.29 19.94
CA SER A 351 9.03 -4.98 20.30
C SER A 351 8.89 -4.73 21.80
N LEU A 352 9.90 -4.12 22.38
CA LEU A 352 9.90 -3.57 23.75
C LEU A 352 10.07 -2.03 23.72
N HIS A 353 9.93 -1.44 22.54
CA HIS A 353 10.01 0.00 22.27
C HIS A 353 11.33 0.64 22.75
N ASN A 354 11.51 0.86 24.06
CA ASN A 354 12.68 1.50 24.68
C ASN A 354 12.88 1.05 26.14
N LEU A 355 13.93 1.50 26.77
CA LEU A 355 14.24 1.17 28.18
C LEU A 355 13.17 1.65 29.15
N ASP A 356 12.63 2.85 28.93
CA ASP A 356 11.65 3.43 29.85
C ASP A 356 10.35 2.60 29.84
N PHE A 357 9.92 2.13 28.66
CA PHE A 357 8.80 1.19 28.54
C PHE A 357 9.02 -0.10 29.36
N ILE A 358 10.25 -0.69 29.30
CA ILE A 358 10.60 -1.88 30.09
C ILE A 358 10.49 -1.59 31.58
N ARG A 359 11.01 -0.43 32.04
CA ARG A 359 11.01 -0.02 33.44
C ARG A 359 9.62 0.32 33.96
N GLU A 360 8.85 1.12 33.22
CA GLU A 360 7.48 1.51 33.59
C GLU A 360 6.55 0.31 33.74
N ARG A 361 6.74 -0.72 32.92
CA ARG A 361 5.95 -1.95 32.98
C ARG A 361 6.57 -3.04 33.85
N GLY A 362 7.72 -2.75 34.47
CA GLY A 362 8.42 -3.66 35.37
C GLY A 362 8.76 -5.01 34.71
N ILE A 363 9.10 -5.00 33.41
CA ILE A 363 9.40 -6.23 32.65
C ILE A 363 10.79 -6.75 33.02
N MET A 364 10.88 -8.02 33.36
CA MET A 364 12.11 -8.72 33.74
C MET A 364 12.37 -9.91 32.81
N LEU A 365 13.64 -10.27 32.65
CA LEU A 365 14.00 -11.52 31.95
C LEU A 365 13.46 -12.73 32.74
N GLY A 366 12.81 -13.66 32.06
CA GLY A 366 12.13 -14.79 32.66
C GLY A 366 10.63 -14.58 32.87
N ASP A 367 10.13 -13.35 32.77
CA ASP A 367 8.72 -13.04 32.97
C ASP A 367 7.79 -13.79 32.01
N THR A 368 6.63 -14.17 32.50
CA THR A 368 5.45 -14.38 31.65
C THR A 368 4.97 -13.01 31.17
N VAL A 369 4.91 -12.82 29.85
CA VAL A 369 4.49 -11.57 29.22
C VAL A 369 3.28 -11.80 28.32
N THR A 370 2.39 -10.81 28.24
CA THR A 370 1.33 -10.76 27.21
C THR A 370 1.88 -10.08 25.96
N VAL A 371 1.67 -10.71 24.82
CA VAL A 371 2.05 -10.21 23.50
C VAL A 371 0.84 -10.08 22.58
N ARG A 372 0.87 -9.08 21.72
CA ARG A 372 -0.11 -8.88 20.61
C ARG A 372 0.61 -8.40 19.37
N LYS A 373 -0.11 -8.31 18.25
CA LYS A 373 0.39 -7.64 17.04
C LYS A 373 -0.21 -6.25 16.94
N ALA A 374 0.63 -5.22 17.05
CA ALA A 374 0.23 -3.85 16.77
C ALA A 374 -0.15 -3.71 15.29
N GLY A 375 -1.36 -3.19 15.03
CA GLY A 375 -1.89 -3.05 13.66
C GLY A 375 -1.95 -4.36 12.88
N ASP A 376 -2.14 -5.50 13.54
CA ASP A 376 -2.15 -6.87 13.00
C ASP A 376 -0.83 -7.32 12.34
N ILE A 377 0.24 -6.54 12.45
CA ILE A 377 1.51 -6.80 11.75
C ILE A 377 2.67 -7.00 12.72
N ILE A 378 2.95 -6.02 13.60
CA ILE A 378 4.18 -5.96 14.39
C ILE A 378 3.93 -6.52 15.80
N PRO A 379 4.59 -7.64 16.19
CA PRO A 379 4.48 -8.14 17.55
C PRO A 379 5.08 -7.15 18.57
N GLU A 380 4.34 -6.90 19.65
CA GLU A 380 4.79 -6.08 20.78
C GLU A 380 4.45 -6.76 22.11
N VAL A 381 5.23 -6.49 23.14
CA VAL A 381 4.92 -6.88 24.51
C VAL A 381 4.00 -5.82 25.11
N LEU A 382 2.89 -6.26 25.73
CA LEU A 382 1.96 -5.34 26.39
C LEU A 382 2.31 -5.13 27.87
N CYS A 383 2.47 -6.23 28.60
CA CYS A 383 2.72 -6.21 30.03
C CYS A 383 3.40 -7.51 30.47
N ALA A 384 4.03 -7.45 31.63
CA ALA A 384 4.47 -8.60 32.39
C ALA A 384 3.39 -9.05 33.40
N HIS A 385 3.50 -10.27 33.89
CA HIS A 385 2.65 -10.87 34.91
C HIS A 385 3.43 -11.13 36.20
N PRO A 386 3.60 -10.13 37.09
CA PRO A 386 4.37 -10.28 38.32
C PRO A 386 3.82 -11.35 39.26
N ASP A 387 2.51 -11.62 39.18
CA ASP A 387 1.82 -12.69 39.93
C ASP A 387 2.30 -14.12 39.59
N LYS A 388 2.96 -14.28 38.44
CA LYS A 388 3.50 -15.55 37.94
C LYS A 388 5.00 -15.73 38.18
N ARG A 389 5.66 -14.77 38.82
CA ARG A 389 7.09 -14.83 39.12
C ARG A 389 7.40 -15.86 40.21
N ASP A 390 8.50 -16.59 40.01
CA ASP A 390 9.00 -17.58 40.95
C ASP A 390 10.28 -17.12 41.69
N GLY A 391 10.79 -15.91 41.37
CA GLY A 391 11.99 -15.33 41.94
C GLY A 391 13.27 -15.61 41.16
N SER A 392 13.17 -16.27 40.01
CA SER A 392 14.29 -16.51 39.09
C SER A 392 14.50 -15.36 38.09
N GLU A 393 13.53 -14.45 38.00
CA GLU A 393 13.51 -13.35 37.05
C GLU A 393 14.64 -12.35 37.35
N LYS A 394 15.18 -11.76 36.27
CA LYS A 394 16.31 -10.83 36.33
C LYS A 394 15.97 -9.49 35.71
N GLU A 395 16.37 -8.42 36.38
CA GLU A 395 16.26 -7.07 35.83
C GLU A 395 17.12 -6.95 34.57
N PHE A 396 16.56 -6.27 33.55
CA PHE A 396 17.28 -5.97 32.30
C PHE A 396 17.98 -4.63 32.39
N PHE A 397 19.24 -4.61 31.95
CA PHE A 397 20.05 -3.38 31.86
C PHE A 397 20.48 -3.15 30.40
N MET A 398 20.28 -1.94 29.92
CA MET A 398 20.84 -1.55 28.64
C MET A 398 22.35 -1.61 28.63
N PRO A 399 22.98 -2.09 27.56
CA PRO A 399 24.42 -2.08 27.45
C PRO A 399 24.97 -0.64 27.49
N VAL A 400 26.13 -0.46 28.15
CA VAL A 400 26.85 0.83 28.21
C VAL A 400 27.73 1.06 26.98
N VAL A 401 27.90 0.04 26.16
CA VAL A 401 28.62 0.08 24.87
C VAL A 401 27.72 -0.42 23.75
N CYS A 402 27.94 0.09 22.56
CA CYS A 402 27.24 -0.35 21.35
C CYS A 402 27.52 -1.83 21.04
N PRO A 403 26.51 -2.70 20.87
CA PRO A 403 26.75 -4.12 20.59
C PRO A 403 27.43 -4.38 19.24
N SER A 404 27.42 -3.41 18.32
CA SER A 404 28.02 -3.53 16.99
C SER A 404 29.47 -3.02 16.91
N CYS A 405 29.76 -1.83 17.46
CA CYS A 405 31.08 -1.22 17.33
C CYS A 405 31.85 -1.08 18.65
N GLN A 406 31.29 -1.51 19.77
CA GLN A 406 31.86 -1.47 21.12
C GLN A 406 32.17 -0.07 21.67
N GLU A 407 31.82 1.00 20.97
CA GLU A 407 31.93 2.37 21.46
C GLU A 407 30.89 2.69 22.52
N PRO A 408 31.18 3.59 23.48
CA PRO A 408 30.21 4.01 24.49
C PRO A 408 28.91 4.51 23.87
N VAL A 409 27.79 4.24 24.57
CA VAL A 409 26.46 4.76 24.18
C VAL A 409 26.05 5.88 25.11
N PHE A 410 25.24 6.80 24.62
CA PHE A 410 24.79 7.97 25.33
C PHE A 410 23.28 8.08 25.38
N ARG A 411 22.73 8.57 26.48
CA ARG A 411 21.32 8.93 26.57
C ARG A 411 21.14 10.33 25.97
N ASP A 412 20.25 10.46 24.99
CA ASP A 412 19.94 11.75 24.38
C ASP A 412 18.93 12.49 25.27
N GLU A 413 19.39 13.50 26.00
CA GLU A 413 18.53 14.26 26.91
C GLU A 413 17.43 15.06 26.20
N ASN A 414 17.64 15.38 24.92
CA ASN A 414 16.66 16.10 24.07
C ASN A 414 15.66 15.18 23.40
N ASP A 415 15.92 13.88 23.32
CA ASP A 415 15.07 12.86 22.68
C ASP A 415 14.59 11.81 23.73
N GLY A 416 14.40 12.25 24.96
CA GLY A 416 13.74 11.51 26.03
C GLY A 416 14.38 10.16 26.36
N ALA A 417 13.74 9.08 25.91
CA ALA A 417 14.11 7.70 26.25
C ALA A 417 15.19 7.08 25.36
N ALA A 418 15.72 7.79 24.36
CA ALA A 418 16.62 7.20 23.35
C ALA A 418 18.05 7.06 23.86
N ILE A 419 18.57 5.83 23.86
CA ILE A 419 19.99 5.53 24.08
C ILE A 419 20.62 5.31 22.70
N ARG A 420 21.77 5.96 22.42
CA ARG A 420 22.35 6.02 21.09
C ARG A 420 23.83 5.68 21.05
N CYS A 421 24.21 4.98 19.99
CA CYS A 421 25.59 4.94 19.52
C CYS A 421 25.83 6.18 18.65
N VAL A 422 26.82 6.99 18.98
CA VAL A 422 27.19 8.23 18.24
C VAL A 422 28.28 7.99 17.19
N ASN A 423 28.81 6.79 17.10
CA ASN A 423 29.84 6.45 16.13
C ASN A 423 29.26 6.39 14.71
N SER A 424 29.56 7.37 13.87
CA SER A 424 29.13 7.44 12.46
C SER A 424 29.68 6.29 11.58
N SER A 425 30.78 5.66 12.02
CA SER A 425 31.39 4.50 11.37
C SER A 425 30.90 3.16 11.94
N CYS A 426 29.83 3.17 12.76
CA CYS A 426 29.27 1.95 13.31
C CYS A 426 28.73 1.04 12.20
N PRO A 427 29.18 -0.24 12.10
CA PRO A 427 28.75 -1.12 11.00
C PRO A 427 27.24 -1.30 10.90
N ALA A 428 26.54 -1.37 12.04
CA ALA A 428 25.08 -1.49 12.05
C ALA A 428 24.40 -0.22 11.53
N GLN A 429 24.89 0.97 11.87
CA GLN A 429 24.35 2.23 11.34
C GLN A 429 24.61 2.36 9.83
N LEU A 430 25.81 1.97 9.42
CA LEU A 430 26.20 2.00 8.01
C LEU A 430 25.33 1.07 7.16
N SER A 431 25.14 -0.18 7.59
CA SER A 431 24.24 -1.12 6.91
C SER A 431 22.83 -0.55 6.77
N ARG A 432 22.25 -0.03 7.85
CA ARG A 432 20.92 0.56 7.82
C ARG A 432 20.80 1.83 6.99
N SER A 433 21.88 2.63 6.93
CA SER A 433 21.92 3.83 6.09
C SER A 433 21.93 3.47 4.60
N ILE A 434 22.69 2.44 4.21
CA ILE A 434 22.70 1.93 2.83
C ILE A 434 21.37 1.26 2.45
N GLU A 435 20.76 0.49 3.36
CA GLU A 435 19.43 -0.07 3.17
C GLU A 435 18.38 1.03 2.93
N HIS A 436 18.43 2.10 3.73
CA HIS A 436 17.55 3.25 3.56
C HIS A 436 17.79 3.95 2.22
N PHE A 437 19.06 4.21 1.87
CA PHE A 437 19.45 4.81 0.61
C PHE A 437 18.90 4.04 -0.58
N ALA A 438 18.93 2.71 -0.52
CA ALA A 438 18.44 1.81 -1.57
C ALA A 438 16.91 1.63 -1.58
N SER A 439 16.19 2.06 -0.54
CA SER A 439 14.77 1.79 -0.36
C SER A 439 13.88 2.37 -1.47
N LYS A 440 12.63 1.84 -1.59
CA LYS A 440 11.68 2.20 -2.66
C LYS A 440 11.36 3.70 -2.70
N GLY A 441 11.20 4.37 -1.55
CA GLY A 441 10.96 5.82 -1.44
C GLY A 441 12.21 6.68 -1.71
N ALA A 442 13.40 6.11 -1.49
CA ALA A 442 14.71 6.75 -1.74
C ALA A 442 15.19 6.46 -3.18
N MET A 443 16.39 5.92 -3.36
CA MET A 443 16.97 5.70 -4.70
C MET A 443 16.37 4.50 -5.45
N ASN A 444 15.51 3.70 -4.82
CA ASN A 444 14.81 2.54 -5.39
C ASN A 444 15.74 1.56 -6.12
N ILE A 445 16.78 1.10 -5.44
CA ILE A 445 17.73 0.12 -5.99
C ILE A 445 17.16 -1.28 -5.76
N GLU A 446 16.43 -1.79 -6.75
CA GLU A 446 15.81 -3.11 -6.68
C GLU A 446 16.89 -4.21 -6.62
N GLY A 447 16.68 -5.20 -5.76
CA GLY A 447 17.61 -6.30 -5.55
C GLY A 447 18.69 -6.05 -4.50
N LEU A 448 18.83 -4.83 -3.96
CA LEU A 448 19.77 -4.51 -2.88
C LEU A 448 19.08 -4.63 -1.51
N GLY A 449 18.87 -5.86 -1.06
CA GLY A 449 18.28 -6.14 0.26
C GLY A 449 19.34 -6.22 1.38
N PRO A 450 18.90 -6.32 2.68
CA PRO A 450 19.80 -6.32 3.84
C PRO A 450 20.90 -7.38 3.78
N GLN A 451 20.61 -8.56 3.25
CA GLN A 451 21.59 -9.65 3.14
C GLN A 451 22.73 -9.28 2.17
N ILE A 452 22.41 -8.65 1.03
CA ILE A 452 23.40 -8.24 0.03
C ILE A 452 24.20 -7.04 0.54
N VAL A 453 23.56 -6.06 1.19
CA VAL A 453 24.24 -4.93 1.83
C VAL A 453 25.28 -5.43 2.84
N ASN A 454 24.89 -6.35 3.74
CA ASN A 454 25.82 -6.91 4.72
C ASN A 454 26.98 -7.67 4.06
N ALA A 455 26.69 -8.50 3.06
CA ALA A 455 27.74 -9.23 2.34
C ALA A 455 28.73 -8.31 1.61
N LEU A 456 28.25 -7.20 1.03
CA LEU A 456 29.09 -6.17 0.39
C LEU A 456 29.98 -5.45 1.42
N LEU A 457 29.44 -5.15 2.61
CA LEU A 457 30.19 -4.53 3.71
C LEU A 457 31.24 -5.48 4.30
N GLU A 458 30.89 -6.74 4.55
CA GLU A 458 31.78 -7.77 5.06
C GLU A 458 32.94 -8.06 4.09
N SER A 459 32.64 -8.09 2.79
CA SER A 459 33.64 -8.23 1.72
C SER A 459 34.46 -6.96 1.47
N LYS A 460 34.15 -5.86 2.20
CA LYS A 460 34.81 -4.55 2.03
C LYS A 460 34.71 -3.98 0.61
N LEU A 461 33.72 -4.40 -0.15
CA LEU A 461 33.42 -3.86 -1.48
C LEU A 461 32.78 -2.48 -1.43
N ILE A 462 32.10 -2.18 -0.32
CA ILE A 462 31.50 -0.87 -0.05
C ILE A 462 31.84 -0.42 1.37
N SER A 463 31.96 0.89 1.57
CA SER A 463 32.13 1.58 2.85
C SER A 463 31.09 2.68 3.07
N ASN A 464 30.39 3.10 2.03
CA ASN A 464 29.29 4.06 2.05
C ASN A 464 28.40 3.87 0.79
N CYS A 465 27.30 4.62 0.70
CA CYS A 465 26.34 4.47 -0.41
C CYS A 465 26.90 4.91 -1.77
N ALA A 466 27.92 5.77 -1.83
CA ALA A 466 28.55 6.17 -3.10
C ALA A 466 29.34 5.03 -3.74
N ASP A 467 29.88 4.11 -2.93
CA ASP A 467 30.62 2.96 -3.45
C ASP A 467 29.74 2.02 -4.28
N LEU A 468 28.41 2.02 -4.06
CA LEU A 468 27.46 1.24 -4.86
C LEU A 468 27.59 1.54 -6.36
N TYR A 469 27.85 2.78 -6.71
CA TYR A 469 27.96 3.25 -8.11
C TYR A 469 29.28 2.94 -8.78
N THR A 470 30.23 2.37 -8.05
CA THR A 470 31.55 1.93 -8.58
C THR A 470 31.66 0.41 -8.68
N LEU A 471 30.64 -0.33 -8.21
CA LEU A 471 30.63 -1.79 -8.26
C LEU A 471 30.54 -2.32 -9.69
N THR A 472 31.17 -3.47 -9.92
CA THR A 472 31.05 -4.23 -11.17
C THR A 472 30.23 -5.49 -10.99
N ALA A 473 29.67 -6.01 -12.08
CA ALA A 473 28.88 -7.24 -12.04
C ALA A 473 29.71 -8.44 -11.53
N ASP A 474 31.02 -8.49 -11.88
CA ASP A 474 31.92 -9.55 -11.44
C ASP A 474 32.16 -9.51 -9.93
N GLN A 475 32.34 -8.32 -9.35
CA GLN A 475 32.45 -8.16 -7.89
C GLN A 475 31.17 -8.62 -7.16
N ILE A 476 30.01 -8.26 -7.68
CA ILE A 476 28.72 -8.67 -7.07
C ILE A 476 28.51 -10.18 -7.24
N SER A 477 28.85 -10.77 -8.38
CA SER A 477 28.71 -12.20 -8.62
C SER A 477 29.64 -13.07 -7.77
N SER A 478 30.71 -12.48 -7.21
CA SER A 478 31.62 -13.18 -6.28
C SER A 478 31.05 -13.35 -4.87
N ILE A 479 29.92 -12.66 -4.56
CA ILE A 479 29.24 -12.79 -3.28
C ILE A 479 28.42 -14.09 -3.27
N ASP A 480 28.40 -14.78 -2.12
CA ASP A 480 27.64 -16.01 -1.94
C ASP A 480 26.16 -15.82 -2.31
N ARG A 481 25.59 -16.77 -3.06
CA ARG A 481 24.22 -16.79 -3.59
C ARG A 481 23.87 -15.72 -4.63
N MET A 482 24.85 -15.00 -5.18
CA MET A 482 24.65 -14.02 -6.26
C MET A 482 25.18 -14.59 -7.60
N GLY A 483 24.24 -15.03 -8.45
CA GLY A 483 24.56 -15.45 -9.81
C GLY A 483 24.74 -14.25 -10.77
N GLN A 484 25.41 -14.47 -11.93
CA GLN A 484 25.68 -13.43 -12.93
C GLN A 484 24.43 -12.65 -13.38
N LYS A 485 23.26 -13.33 -13.57
CA LYS A 485 21.99 -12.67 -13.95
C LYS A 485 21.55 -11.69 -12.86
N SER A 486 21.60 -12.10 -11.60
CA SER A 486 21.21 -11.24 -10.45
C SER A 486 22.18 -10.07 -10.28
N ALA A 487 23.48 -10.29 -10.46
CA ALA A 487 24.49 -9.24 -10.42
C ALA A 487 24.26 -8.18 -11.51
N ASN A 488 24.01 -8.61 -12.74
CA ASN A 488 23.68 -7.70 -13.85
C ASN A 488 22.40 -6.90 -13.60
N ASN A 489 21.34 -7.54 -13.07
CA ASN A 489 20.10 -6.86 -12.72
C ASN A 489 20.33 -5.79 -11.64
N LEU A 490 21.13 -6.11 -10.62
CA LEU A 490 21.47 -5.15 -9.56
C LEU A 490 22.28 -3.97 -10.10
N ILE A 491 23.28 -4.19 -10.94
CA ILE A 491 24.04 -3.10 -11.60
C ILE A 491 23.13 -2.21 -12.44
N ASN A 492 22.21 -2.80 -13.20
CA ASN A 492 21.23 -2.04 -13.98
C ASN A 492 20.34 -1.19 -13.06
N SER A 493 19.87 -1.74 -11.94
CA SER A 493 19.06 -1.03 -10.95
C SER A 493 19.83 0.13 -10.32
N ILE A 494 21.10 -0.08 -9.94
CA ILE A 494 22.01 0.97 -9.44
C ILE A 494 22.17 2.09 -10.49
N ASN A 495 22.43 1.76 -11.74
CA ASN A 495 22.59 2.77 -12.79
C ASN A 495 21.30 3.55 -13.06
N ASN A 496 20.14 2.88 -13.07
CA ASN A 496 18.84 3.52 -13.24
C ASN A 496 18.54 4.50 -12.10
N SER A 497 19.00 4.21 -10.89
CA SER A 497 18.76 5.07 -9.72
C SER A 497 19.44 6.45 -9.83
N LYS A 498 20.47 6.60 -10.68
CA LYS A 498 21.15 7.90 -10.90
C LYS A 498 20.19 9.01 -11.34
N SER A 499 19.13 8.67 -12.05
CA SER A 499 18.08 9.60 -12.54
C SER A 499 16.89 9.76 -11.60
N ALA A 500 16.98 9.33 -10.34
CA ALA A 500 15.84 9.31 -9.41
C ALA A 500 15.29 10.69 -9.03
N GLY A 501 16.11 11.74 -9.14
CA GLY A 501 15.74 13.12 -8.82
C GLY A 501 16.26 13.62 -7.47
N LEU A 502 16.37 14.95 -7.35
CA LEU A 502 16.94 15.60 -6.15
C LEU A 502 16.14 15.31 -4.89
N GLU A 503 14.82 15.32 -4.97
CA GLU A 503 13.94 15.06 -3.83
C GLU A 503 14.17 13.68 -3.23
N ARG A 504 14.35 12.66 -4.07
CA ARG A 504 14.64 11.30 -3.65
C ARG A 504 16.05 11.17 -3.10
N LEU A 505 17.01 11.87 -3.69
CA LEU A 505 18.39 11.91 -3.19
C LEU A 505 18.44 12.55 -1.80
N ILE A 506 17.77 13.70 -1.56
CA ILE A 506 17.69 14.33 -0.24
C ILE A 506 17.09 13.37 0.79
N TYR A 507 16.01 12.68 0.45
CA TYR A 507 15.42 11.67 1.33
C TYR A 507 16.39 10.50 1.57
N ALA A 508 17.08 10.03 0.53
CA ALA A 508 18.04 8.93 0.60
C ALA A 508 19.25 9.22 1.48
N LEU A 509 19.71 10.49 1.57
CA LEU A 509 20.77 10.92 2.49
C LEU A 509 20.42 10.66 3.96
N GLY A 510 19.13 10.49 4.28
CA GLY A 510 18.66 10.08 5.58
C GLY A 510 18.85 11.13 6.66
N ILE A 511 18.79 12.42 6.31
CA ILE A 511 18.85 13.55 7.22
C ILE A 511 17.75 13.37 8.28
N ARG A 512 18.09 13.56 9.55
CA ARG A 512 17.15 13.38 10.66
C ARG A 512 15.96 14.36 10.49
N ASN A 513 14.76 13.92 10.81
CA ASN A 513 13.50 14.67 10.70
C ASN A 513 13.12 15.06 9.25
N ILE A 514 13.84 14.61 8.23
CA ILE A 514 13.51 14.82 6.83
C ILE A 514 12.87 13.54 6.26
N GLY A 515 11.54 13.55 6.11
CA GLY A 515 10.79 12.55 5.39
C GLY A 515 10.64 12.89 3.90
N GLU A 516 9.91 12.06 3.14
CA GLU A 516 9.69 12.26 1.69
C GLU A 516 9.06 13.64 1.38
N VAL A 517 8.07 14.07 2.16
CA VAL A 517 7.39 15.36 1.97
C VAL A 517 8.34 16.52 2.20
N ALA A 518 9.11 16.48 3.30
CA ALA A 518 10.10 17.51 3.62
C ALA A 518 11.24 17.56 2.58
N ALA A 519 11.71 16.40 2.11
CA ALA A 519 12.72 16.31 1.05
C ALA A 519 12.21 16.94 -0.27
N SER A 520 10.95 16.70 -0.62
CA SER A 520 10.32 17.33 -1.79
C SER A 520 10.21 18.85 -1.63
N ALA A 521 9.86 19.36 -0.45
CA ALA A 521 9.82 20.80 -0.17
C ALA A 521 11.20 21.45 -0.29
N LEU A 522 12.26 20.79 0.25
CA LEU A 522 13.64 21.24 0.10
C LEU A 522 14.10 21.27 -1.36
N ALA A 523 13.80 20.20 -2.13
CA ALA A 523 14.16 20.13 -3.55
C ALA A 523 13.45 21.24 -4.38
N LYS A 524 12.19 21.57 -4.05
CA LYS A 524 11.46 22.66 -4.69
C LYS A 524 12.05 24.04 -4.37
N ARG A 525 12.45 24.26 -3.11
CA ARG A 525 12.96 25.56 -2.63
C ARG A 525 14.38 25.85 -3.15
N TYR A 526 15.29 24.88 -3.02
CA TYR A 526 16.72 25.08 -3.31
C TYR A 526 17.13 24.66 -4.73
N LYS A 527 16.37 23.81 -5.41
CA LYS A 527 16.55 23.34 -6.78
C LYS A 527 17.85 22.58 -7.07
N THR A 528 18.92 22.79 -6.31
CA THR A 528 20.18 22.05 -6.41
C THR A 528 20.64 21.60 -5.04
N LEU A 529 21.37 20.47 -5.00
CA LEU A 529 21.97 19.98 -3.77
C LEU A 529 22.98 20.98 -3.18
N ASP A 530 23.76 21.62 -4.04
CA ASP A 530 24.75 22.64 -3.64
C ASP A 530 24.09 23.87 -2.98
N ALA A 531 22.94 24.32 -3.48
CA ALA A 531 22.19 25.41 -2.84
C ALA A 531 21.68 24.99 -1.47
N LEU A 532 21.16 23.74 -1.34
CA LEU A 532 20.70 23.21 -0.05
C LEU A 532 21.86 23.10 0.97
N MET A 533 23.04 22.66 0.54
CA MET A 533 24.21 22.59 1.43
C MET A 533 24.64 23.95 2.02
N ARG A 534 24.25 25.05 1.38
CA ARG A 534 24.53 26.43 1.84
C ARG A 534 23.35 27.10 2.51
N ALA A 535 22.25 26.40 2.71
CA ALA A 535 21.05 26.92 3.32
C ALA A 535 21.30 27.45 4.74
N THR A 536 20.68 28.58 5.08
CA THR A 536 20.71 29.10 6.45
C THR A 536 19.53 28.57 7.27
N ARG A 537 19.63 28.64 8.61
CA ARG A 537 18.55 28.24 9.52
C ARG A 537 17.28 29.05 9.27
N GLU A 538 17.44 30.36 9.06
CA GLU A 538 16.37 31.30 8.83
C GLU A 538 15.61 30.95 7.56
N GLU A 539 16.31 30.71 6.45
CA GLU A 539 15.72 30.31 5.16
C GLU A 539 14.96 28.98 5.25
N LEU A 540 15.49 28.01 6.02
CA LEU A 540 14.83 26.73 6.22
C LEU A 540 13.55 26.86 7.04
N CYS A 541 13.52 27.75 8.05
CA CYS A 541 12.32 28.00 8.85
C CYS A 541 11.22 28.76 8.09
N GLU A 542 11.53 29.38 6.95
CA GLU A 542 10.50 30.00 6.05
C GLU A 542 9.69 28.95 5.28
N ILE A 543 10.16 27.70 5.19
CA ILE A 543 9.45 26.63 4.48
C ILE A 543 8.25 26.19 5.32
N GLU A 544 7.08 26.05 4.69
CA GLU A 544 5.85 25.58 5.35
C GLU A 544 6.11 24.22 6.04
N ASP A 545 5.67 24.08 7.29
CA ASP A 545 5.87 22.91 8.18
C ASP A 545 7.32 22.64 8.64
N PHE A 546 8.27 23.56 8.38
CA PHE A 546 9.62 23.45 8.94
C PHE A 546 9.75 24.24 10.24
N GLY A 547 9.91 23.52 11.34
CA GLY A 547 10.28 24.10 12.63
C GLY A 547 11.79 24.14 12.84
N GLU A 548 12.23 24.79 13.93
CA GLU A 548 13.65 24.91 14.32
C GLU A 548 14.37 23.56 14.39
N ILE A 549 13.70 22.50 14.91
CA ILE A 549 14.28 21.15 15.04
C ILE A 549 14.62 20.55 13.67
N THR A 550 13.76 20.77 12.69
CA THR A 550 13.96 20.28 11.33
C THR A 550 15.07 21.04 10.63
N ALA A 551 15.08 22.38 10.76
CA ALA A 551 16.13 23.24 10.23
C ALA A 551 17.50 22.89 10.83
N ASP A 552 17.59 22.74 12.15
CA ASP A 552 18.82 22.37 12.85
C ASP A 552 19.34 20.99 12.41
N SER A 553 18.44 20.05 12.09
CA SER A 553 18.84 18.74 11.56
C SER A 553 19.51 18.83 10.19
N VAL A 554 19.02 19.70 9.30
CA VAL A 554 19.61 19.94 7.97
C VAL A 554 20.98 20.63 8.12
N ILE A 555 21.06 21.70 8.91
CA ILE A 555 22.32 22.42 9.15
C ILE A 555 23.37 21.49 9.78
N SER A 556 22.98 20.74 10.81
CA SER A 556 23.86 19.77 11.47
C SER A 556 24.40 18.73 10.50
N PHE A 557 23.58 18.22 9.61
CA PHE A 557 24.00 17.21 8.62
C PHE A 557 25.08 17.77 7.69
N PHE A 558 24.90 18.96 7.13
CA PHE A 558 25.84 19.59 6.22
C PHE A 558 27.01 20.31 6.90
N SER A 559 27.01 20.50 8.22
CA SER A 559 28.17 20.95 8.98
C SER A 559 29.25 19.88 9.12
N HIS A 560 28.92 18.60 8.89
CA HIS A 560 29.86 17.49 8.92
C HIS A 560 30.56 17.30 7.57
N THR A 561 31.85 17.57 7.51
CA THR A 561 32.67 17.43 6.30
C THR A 561 32.49 16.10 5.55
N PRO A 562 32.45 14.91 6.22
CA PRO A 562 32.24 13.64 5.52
C PRO A 562 30.89 13.54 4.78
N ASN A 563 29.83 14.21 5.26
CA ASN A 563 28.54 14.23 4.58
C ASN A 563 28.59 15.11 3.32
N VAL A 564 29.28 16.25 3.41
CA VAL A 564 29.48 17.15 2.25
C VAL A 564 30.32 16.44 1.17
N GLU A 565 31.40 15.79 1.58
CA GLU A 565 32.26 14.99 0.68
C GLU A 565 31.48 13.85 0.02
N LEU A 566 30.60 13.17 0.76
CA LEU A 566 29.72 12.14 0.23
C LEU A 566 28.76 12.73 -0.83
N CYS A 567 28.16 13.89 -0.58
CA CYS A 567 27.29 14.57 -1.54
C CYS A 567 28.01 14.93 -2.83
N HIS A 568 29.23 15.51 -2.74
CA HIS A 568 30.05 15.84 -3.91
C HIS A 568 30.41 14.58 -4.68
N ARG A 569 30.82 13.51 -4.00
CA ARG A 569 31.17 12.23 -4.64
C ARG A 569 29.95 11.61 -5.36
N LEU A 570 28.74 11.68 -4.79
CA LEU A 570 27.53 11.22 -5.46
C LEU A 570 27.25 12.04 -6.73
N ALA A 571 27.44 13.36 -6.68
CA ALA A 571 27.33 14.23 -7.85
C ALA A 571 28.36 13.85 -8.94
N ASP A 572 29.63 13.66 -8.58
CA ASP A 572 30.70 13.25 -9.49
C ASP A 572 30.45 11.88 -10.16
N LEU A 573 29.75 10.98 -9.45
CA LEU A 573 29.33 9.68 -9.97
C LEU A 573 28.08 9.76 -10.89
N GLY A 574 27.57 10.97 -11.12
CA GLY A 574 26.50 11.26 -12.09
C GLY A 574 25.08 11.08 -11.57
N LEU A 575 24.87 11.19 -10.26
CA LEU A 575 23.52 11.26 -9.71
C LEU A 575 22.91 12.62 -10.04
N LEU A 576 21.58 12.63 -10.28
CA LEU A 576 20.86 13.86 -10.56
C LEU A 576 20.73 14.69 -9.28
N THR A 577 21.51 15.76 -9.15
CA THR A 577 21.58 16.68 -8.01
C THR A 577 20.77 17.95 -8.23
N GLU A 578 20.07 18.05 -9.36
CA GLU A 578 19.18 19.15 -9.69
C GLU A 578 17.73 18.68 -9.66
N SER A 579 16.84 19.57 -9.25
CA SER A 579 15.42 19.31 -9.26
C SER A 579 14.90 19.30 -10.70
N THR A 580 14.22 18.24 -11.07
CA THR A 580 13.47 18.16 -12.33
C THR A 580 12.16 18.94 -12.30
N PHE A 581 11.81 19.53 -11.17
CA PHE A 581 10.71 20.49 -11.11
C PHE A 581 11.04 21.67 -12.02
N VAL A 582 10.67 21.56 -13.29
CA VAL A 582 10.62 22.70 -14.19
C VAL A 582 9.70 23.70 -13.51
N GLN A 583 10.22 24.84 -13.14
CA GLN A 583 9.39 25.99 -12.81
C GLN A 583 8.68 26.33 -14.12
N SER A 584 7.54 25.67 -14.38
CA SER A 584 6.62 26.15 -15.38
C SER A 584 6.18 27.49 -14.84
N ASP A 585 6.69 28.54 -15.48
CA ASP A 585 6.22 29.92 -15.46
C ASP A 585 5.50 30.30 -14.15
N SER A 586 6.12 31.18 -13.33
CA SER A 586 5.50 31.73 -12.10
C SER A 586 4.32 32.67 -12.38
N SER A 587 3.63 32.45 -13.50
CA SER A 587 2.50 33.28 -13.98
C SER A 587 1.33 33.38 -13.00
N PHE A 588 1.24 32.42 -12.04
CA PHE A 588 0.18 32.38 -11.03
C PHE A 588 0.69 32.62 -9.61
N GLU A 589 1.94 33.04 -9.43
CA GLU A 589 2.50 33.28 -8.11
C GLU A 589 1.69 34.34 -7.34
N GLY A 590 1.26 34.01 -6.12
CA GLY A 590 0.43 34.89 -5.29
C GLY A 590 -1.06 34.89 -5.63
N LEU A 591 -1.50 34.23 -6.72
CA LEU A 591 -2.90 34.20 -7.12
C LEU A 591 -3.65 33.03 -6.46
N VAL A 592 -4.87 33.28 -6.02
CA VAL A 592 -5.75 32.32 -5.37
C VAL A 592 -6.90 31.96 -6.30
N PHE A 593 -7.01 30.69 -6.65
CA PHE A 593 -8.03 30.14 -7.53
C PHE A 593 -9.07 29.31 -6.77
N VAL A 594 -10.33 29.37 -7.21
CA VAL A 594 -11.39 28.44 -6.83
C VAL A 594 -11.89 27.73 -8.08
N LEU A 595 -12.02 26.40 -8.02
CA LEU A 595 -12.53 25.61 -9.13
C LEU A 595 -13.99 25.20 -8.84
N THR A 596 -14.87 25.30 -9.85
CA THR A 596 -16.27 24.94 -9.75
C THR A 596 -16.80 24.43 -11.09
N GLY A 597 -17.79 23.56 -11.09
CA GLY A 597 -18.32 22.96 -12.32
C GLY A 597 -17.44 21.82 -12.86
N THR A 598 -17.84 21.24 -13.99
CA THR A 598 -17.10 20.19 -14.71
C THR A 598 -16.34 20.83 -15.88
N LEU A 599 -15.03 20.65 -15.94
CA LEU A 599 -14.21 21.18 -17.03
C LEU A 599 -14.30 20.23 -18.23
N PRO A 600 -14.43 20.75 -19.46
CA PRO A 600 -14.66 19.94 -20.68
C PRO A 600 -13.51 18.98 -21.04
N SER A 601 -12.24 19.39 -20.89
CA SER A 601 -11.10 18.61 -21.36
C SER A 601 -10.19 18.09 -20.24
N MET A 602 -10.41 18.49 -18.97
CA MET A 602 -9.56 18.09 -17.86
C MET A 602 -10.32 17.92 -16.55
N SER A 603 -9.80 17.10 -15.65
CA SER A 603 -10.33 16.99 -14.29
C SER A 603 -9.95 18.21 -13.42
N ARG A 604 -10.74 18.49 -12.37
CA ARG A 604 -10.40 19.56 -11.40
C ARG A 604 -9.05 19.32 -10.73
N SER A 605 -8.64 18.06 -10.54
CA SER A 605 -7.34 17.71 -9.99
C SER A 605 -6.20 18.09 -10.95
N GLN A 606 -6.37 17.88 -12.24
CA GLN A 606 -5.42 18.31 -13.28
C GLN A 606 -5.31 19.83 -13.34
N ALA A 607 -6.44 20.54 -13.37
CA ALA A 607 -6.44 21.99 -13.33
C ALA A 607 -5.79 22.55 -12.05
N SER A 608 -6.07 21.92 -10.88
CA SER A 608 -5.44 22.28 -9.60
C SER A 608 -3.94 22.05 -9.61
N ALA A 609 -3.46 20.97 -10.21
CA ALA A 609 -2.04 20.70 -10.39
C ALA A 609 -1.39 21.77 -11.27
N MET A 610 -1.99 22.09 -12.42
CA MET A 610 -1.50 23.12 -13.34
C MET A 610 -1.41 24.53 -12.70
N ILE A 611 -2.34 24.86 -11.79
CA ILE A 611 -2.31 26.11 -11.02
C ILE A 611 -1.15 26.09 -10.04
N LYS A 612 -1.01 25.00 -9.28
CA LYS A 612 0.06 24.85 -8.28
C LYS A 612 1.44 24.81 -8.91
N ASP A 613 1.59 24.15 -10.06
CA ASP A 613 2.83 24.07 -10.81
C ASP A 613 3.31 25.45 -11.30
N ARG A 614 2.38 26.41 -11.41
CA ARG A 614 2.67 27.81 -11.79
C ARG A 614 2.71 28.78 -10.59
N GLY A 615 2.80 28.25 -9.36
CA GLY A 615 2.91 29.06 -8.14
C GLY A 615 1.58 29.58 -7.59
N GLY A 616 0.43 29.22 -8.21
CA GLY A 616 -0.89 29.60 -7.73
C GLY A 616 -1.40 28.72 -6.58
N LYS A 617 -2.35 29.24 -5.80
CA LYS A 617 -3.01 28.56 -4.70
C LYS A 617 -4.45 28.21 -5.05
N THR A 618 -4.86 26.95 -4.80
CA THR A 618 -6.26 26.54 -4.97
C THR A 618 -6.94 26.39 -3.61
N VAL A 619 -8.15 26.98 -3.47
CA VAL A 619 -8.94 26.92 -2.22
C VAL A 619 -10.35 26.39 -2.48
N GLY A 620 -10.94 25.78 -1.45
CA GLY A 620 -12.24 25.11 -1.58
C GLY A 620 -13.45 26.04 -1.59
N SER A 621 -13.33 27.31 -1.16
CA SER A 621 -14.44 28.25 -1.03
C SER A 621 -14.09 29.64 -1.55
N VAL A 622 -15.08 30.31 -2.15
CA VAL A 622 -14.93 31.70 -2.66
C VAL A 622 -14.97 32.68 -1.51
N SER A 623 -14.00 33.59 -1.45
CA SER A 623 -13.89 34.68 -0.46
C SER A 623 -13.32 35.92 -1.11
N SER A 624 -13.26 37.03 -0.39
CA SER A 624 -12.65 38.30 -0.88
C SER A 624 -11.13 38.19 -1.17
N LYS A 625 -10.51 37.08 -0.81
CA LYS A 625 -9.10 36.75 -1.10
C LYS A 625 -8.95 35.88 -2.36
N THR A 626 -10.02 35.56 -3.07
CA THR A 626 -10.01 34.79 -4.30
C THR A 626 -9.80 35.69 -5.49
N ASP A 627 -8.79 35.44 -6.32
CA ASP A 627 -8.48 36.25 -7.51
C ASP A 627 -9.25 35.76 -8.73
N TYR A 628 -9.35 34.42 -8.88
CA TYR A 628 -10.02 33.79 -10.03
C TYR A 628 -10.94 32.65 -9.61
N VAL A 629 -12.07 32.56 -10.31
CA VAL A 629 -12.93 31.37 -10.25
C VAL A 629 -12.91 30.69 -11.61
N LEU A 630 -12.30 29.52 -11.69
CA LEU A 630 -12.33 28.67 -12.88
C LEU A 630 -13.65 27.87 -12.87
N ALA A 631 -14.54 28.25 -13.79
CA ALA A 631 -15.89 27.72 -13.89
C ALA A 631 -16.03 26.82 -15.14
N GLY A 632 -16.37 25.55 -14.92
CA GLY A 632 -16.81 24.64 -15.98
C GLY A 632 -18.33 24.57 -16.06
N ASP A 633 -18.84 23.56 -16.80
CA ASP A 633 -20.27 23.31 -16.93
C ASP A 633 -20.90 22.96 -15.56
N ASP A 634 -22.16 23.32 -15.36
CA ASP A 634 -22.91 23.13 -14.13
C ASP A 634 -22.25 23.74 -12.87
N ALA A 635 -21.63 24.89 -13.02
CA ALA A 635 -21.01 25.63 -11.92
C ALA A 635 -22.08 26.11 -10.93
N GLY A 636 -22.12 25.50 -9.73
CA GLY A 636 -23.15 25.72 -8.71
C GLY A 636 -22.96 27.01 -7.88
N SER A 637 -23.30 26.96 -6.59
CA SER A 637 -23.34 28.10 -5.65
C SER A 637 -22.05 28.93 -5.58
N LYS A 638 -20.88 28.36 -5.90
CA LYS A 638 -19.60 29.09 -5.92
C LYS A 638 -19.54 30.14 -7.04
N LEU A 639 -20.16 29.89 -8.20
CA LEU A 639 -20.24 30.84 -9.29
C LEU A 639 -21.09 32.06 -8.89
N VAL A 640 -22.25 31.81 -8.29
CA VAL A 640 -23.15 32.89 -7.80
C VAL A 640 -22.43 33.74 -6.75
N LYS A 641 -21.69 33.09 -5.85
CA LYS A 641 -20.92 33.80 -4.81
C LYS A 641 -19.76 34.62 -5.42
N ALA A 642 -19.10 34.12 -6.45
CA ALA A 642 -18.05 34.85 -7.16
C ALA A 642 -18.63 36.13 -7.84
N GLN A 643 -19.76 35.99 -8.50
CA GLN A 643 -20.49 37.13 -9.11
C GLN A 643 -20.88 38.18 -8.08
N SER A 644 -21.39 37.75 -6.91
CA SER A 644 -21.78 38.69 -5.83
C SER A 644 -20.60 39.43 -5.20
N LEU A 645 -19.39 38.84 -5.25
CA LEU A 645 -18.16 39.42 -4.72
C LEU A 645 -17.31 40.16 -5.80
N GLY A 646 -17.76 40.17 -7.05
CA GLY A 646 -17.05 40.82 -8.16
C GLY A 646 -15.74 40.13 -8.54
N ILE A 647 -15.59 38.86 -8.24
CA ILE A 647 -14.37 38.09 -8.52
C ILE A 647 -14.33 37.67 -9.98
N LYS A 648 -13.16 37.72 -10.61
CA LYS A 648 -13.00 37.37 -12.02
C LYS A 648 -13.27 35.88 -12.25
N ILE A 649 -14.23 35.60 -13.13
CA ILE A 649 -14.61 34.26 -13.53
C ILE A 649 -13.96 33.99 -14.88
N ILE A 650 -13.29 32.82 -15.01
CA ILE A 650 -12.65 32.34 -16.23
C ILE A 650 -13.19 30.97 -16.58
N ASP A 651 -13.30 30.69 -17.87
CA ASP A 651 -13.60 29.36 -18.39
C ASP A 651 -12.30 28.53 -18.60
N GLU A 652 -12.45 27.27 -19.01
CA GLU A 652 -11.32 26.41 -19.30
C GLU A 652 -10.44 26.92 -20.43
N ALA A 653 -11.02 27.51 -21.47
CA ALA A 653 -10.29 28.04 -22.62
C ALA A 653 -9.44 29.28 -22.23
N GLU A 654 -9.97 30.14 -21.39
CA GLU A 654 -9.21 31.29 -20.84
C GLU A 654 -8.12 30.82 -19.88
N PHE A 655 -8.42 29.82 -19.05
CA PHE A 655 -7.45 29.18 -18.15
C PHE A 655 -6.28 28.58 -18.93
N LEU A 656 -6.55 27.80 -20.00
CA LEU A 656 -5.49 27.20 -20.82
C LEU A 656 -4.63 28.28 -21.50
N ARG A 657 -5.23 29.35 -21.98
CA ARG A 657 -4.49 30.53 -22.53
C ARG A 657 -3.59 31.16 -21.46
N MET A 658 -4.07 31.30 -20.22
CA MET A 658 -3.27 31.80 -19.10
C MET A 658 -2.12 30.84 -18.75
N CYS A 659 -2.28 29.56 -19.03
CA CYS A 659 -1.26 28.54 -18.85
C CYS A 659 -0.21 28.47 -19.98
N GLY A 660 -0.35 29.29 -21.04
CA GLY A 660 0.56 29.29 -22.18
C GLY A 660 0.32 28.18 -23.20
N ASN A 661 -0.85 27.54 -23.16
CA ASN A 661 -1.29 26.50 -24.12
C ASN A 661 -2.29 27.07 -25.12
#